data_3d7a0050a61d701fdb3411243165ce31
#
_entry.id   3d7a0050a61d701fdb3411243165ce31
#
_cell.length_a   1.000
_cell.length_b   1.000
_cell.length_c   1.000
_cell.angle_alpha   90.00
_cell.angle_beta   90.00
_cell.angle_gamma   90.00
#
_symmetry.space_group_name_H-M   'P 1'
#
loop_
_entity.id
_entity.type
_entity.pdbx_description
1 polymer ?
#
loop_
_entity_poly.entity_id
_entity_poly.type
_entity_poly.pdbx_seq_one_letter_code
_entity_poly.pdbx_strand_id
1 'polypeptide(L)'
;MKQPISILPAIALRGTTILPEMIVHFDVSRERSIKAIEAAMLHDQKIFLVTQKDPEMESPKLSDLYQVGTVAYIKQVVKLPQDLLRVLVEGIERAELLSLDQEEPFLKAETALFEPDSTKYTKSLNEAMFRSIQELFQRYCMESGKISKDLAAKILNIEDIDQLITQVSVNVPLSYQNKQKILEAVSLEDRYEVLAAILTNEIEVFQVGHDLQRKLKSRVDKNQRDYILREQLKVIREELGEESTSDTAEEYRQKVGELQASQEVKDKLNKEIDRFKSMNSSAAESSVLSTYIETLLALPWDKKSEDSTDLKKAWEILEEGHYGLKDVKERIMEFLAVRKLTGGGKSPILCLVGPPGTGKTSIAKSVAEALNKKYVRICLGGVRDEAEIRGHRKTYVGAMPGRITEALSQAGVSNPLMLLDEIDKTSSDYKGDTSAALLEVLDPEQNNRFNDHYVEVPQDLSEVLFIATANDMDSIPRPLLDRMEVIEISGYTENEKEHIAKEHLIPKQLEVNGIPKGALTIQPSALRKIITLYTREAGVRGLERKIGQICRKAAREIMENNQKKITVKGKNLEEFLGKARYSYLMANKKDEVGIARGLAWTQVGGDTLQIEVNVMPGKGDLVLTGQLGDVMKESAQAGISYIRSVASDYDISPEFFQENDIHVHIPEGAVPKDGPSAGITMATAMLSAIIGREVRADVAMTGEITLRGHVLPIGGLKEKLLAAKYAKIRQVLVPKQNKPDIQEMDDEILDGLKISFVENMNEVLHEALAN
;
A
#
# COMPACT_ATOMS: atom_id res chain seq x y z
N MET A 1 18.40 -41.07 17.15
CA MET A 1 18.80 -41.16 18.59
C MET A 1 17.98 -40.16 19.36
N LYS A 2 17.60 -40.41 20.65
CA LYS A 2 16.84 -39.39 21.41
C LYS A 2 17.82 -38.20 21.64
N GLN A 3 17.40 -37.02 21.16
CA GLN A 3 18.13 -35.78 21.47
C GLN A 3 18.26 -35.59 22.97
N PRO A 4 19.38 -35.10 23.52
CA PRO A 4 19.51 -34.82 24.93
C PRO A 4 18.53 -33.68 25.29
N ILE A 5 17.46 -34.01 25.96
CA ILE A 5 16.50 -33.03 26.47
C ILE A 5 17.09 -32.44 27.75
N SER A 6 17.14 -31.12 27.83
CA SER A 6 17.57 -30.39 29.04
C SER A 6 16.47 -29.43 29.50
N ILE A 7 16.31 -29.31 30.78
CA ILE A 7 15.38 -28.37 31.40
C ILE A 7 16.20 -27.21 31.95
N LEU A 8 16.01 -26.03 31.39
CA LEU A 8 16.79 -24.85 31.72
C LEU A 8 15.89 -23.68 32.19
N PRO A 9 16.37 -22.82 33.11
CA PRO A 9 15.75 -21.53 33.33
C PRO A 9 15.71 -20.76 32.02
N ALA A 10 14.56 -20.08 31.75
CA ALA A 10 14.35 -19.40 30.46
C ALA A 10 13.95 -17.94 30.63
N ILE A 11 14.38 -17.12 29.66
CA ILE A 11 14.00 -15.72 29.57
C ILE A 11 13.37 -15.45 28.19
N ALA A 12 12.21 -14.84 28.20
CA ALA A 12 11.56 -14.31 27.01
C ALA A 12 12.11 -12.90 26.70
N LEU A 13 12.87 -12.80 25.60
CA LEU A 13 13.52 -11.57 25.17
C LEU A 13 12.58 -10.68 24.34
N ARG A 14 12.61 -9.37 24.61
CA ARG A 14 11.82 -8.36 23.87
C ARG A 14 12.65 -7.68 22.79
N GLY A 15 12.26 -7.81 21.52
CA GLY A 15 12.89 -7.10 20.42
C GLY A 15 14.38 -7.42 20.22
N THR A 16 14.86 -8.52 20.77
CA THR A 16 16.26 -8.96 20.68
C THR A 16 16.33 -10.46 20.51
N THR A 17 17.16 -10.91 19.58
CA THR A 17 17.50 -12.32 19.38
C THR A 17 18.99 -12.51 19.55
N ILE A 18 19.38 -13.49 20.34
CA ILE A 18 20.77 -13.82 20.62
C ILE A 18 21.15 -15.04 19.78
N LEU A 19 22.23 -14.91 19.03
CA LEU A 19 22.79 -16.00 18.21
C LEU A 19 23.91 -16.75 18.99
N PRO A 20 24.23 -17.98 18.63
CA PRO A 20 25.44 -18.63 19.09
C PRO A 20 26.68 -17.76 18.83
N GLU A 21 27.66 -17.82 19.75
CA GLU A 21 28.90 -17.00 19.78
C GLU A 21 28.69 -15.49 19.95
N MET A 22 27.47 -15.04 20.11
CA MET A 22 27.14 -13.63 20.36
C MET A 22 27.35 -13.32 21.84
N ILE A 23 28.23 -12.34 22.14
CA ILE A 23 28.42 -11.81 23.50
C ILE A 23 27.69 -10.48 23.58
N VAL A 24 26.66 -10.41 24.43
CA VAL A 24 25.82 -9.22 24.56
C VAL A 24 25.38 -9.00 25.99
N HIS A 25 25.22 -7.75 26.37
CA HIS A 25 24.57 -7.37 27.62
C HIS A 25 23.15 -6.84 27.33
N PHE A 26 22.21 -7.18 28.20
CA PHE A 26 20.87 -6.65 28.19
C PHE A 26 20.38 -6.44 29.63
N ASP A 27 19.42 -5.52 29.73
CA ASP A 27 18.85 -5.13 31.00
C ASP A 27 17.56 -5.91 31.26
N VAL A 28 17.42 -6.41 32.49
CA VAL A 28 16.28 -7.23 32.93
C VAL A 28 15.58 -6.54 34.09
N SER A 29 14.29 -6.26 33.92
CA SER A 29 13.46 -5.62 34.92
C SER A 29 12.28 -6.47 35.37
N ARG A 30 11.90 -7.51 34.62
CA ARG A 30 10.79 -8.41 34.98
C ARG A 30 11.19 -9.33 36.14
N GLU A 31 10.36 -9.38 37.19
CA GLU A 31 10.62 -10.23 38.37
C GLU A 31 10.83 -11.71 38.01
N ARG A 32 10.03 -12.26 37.10
CA ARG A 32 10.14 -13.64 36.59
C ARG A 32 11.52 -13.90 35.94
N SER A 33 12.01 -12.92 35.14
CA SER A 33 13.31 -13.03 34.45
C SER A 33 14.47 -12.87 35.42
N ILE A 34 14.34 -12.02 36.43
CA ILE A 34 15.33 -11.89 37.52
C ILE A 34 15.48 -13.22 38.28
N LYS A 35 14.34 -13.85 38.66
CA LYS A 35 14.34 -15.16 39.31
C LYS A 35 14.94 -16.27 38.44
N ALA A 36 14.72 -16.22 37.12
CA ALA A 36 15.35 -17.18 36.20
C ALA A 36 16.86 -17.05 36.17
N ILE A 37 17.39 -15.79 36.20
CA ILE A 37 18.83 -15.54 36.28
C ILE A 37 19.41 -16.04 37.58
N GLU A 38 18.75 -15.73 38.70
CA GLU A 38 19.19 -16.20 40.03
C GLU A 38 19.20 -17.73 40.08
N ALA A 39 18.20 -18.39 39.56
CA ALA A 39 18.17 -19.85 39.48
C ALA A 39 19.28 -20.42 38.60
N ALA A 40 19.58 -19.79 37.46
CA ALA A 40 20.69 -20.19 36.59
C ALA A 40 22.07 -20.02 37.29
N MET A 41 22.25 -18.91 38.00
CA MET A 41 23.48 -18.62 38.71
C MET A 41 23.77 -19.59 39.89
N LEU A 42 22.74 -20.21 40.46
CA LEU A 42 22.89 -21.22 41.52
C LEU A 42 23.28 -22.61 40.99
N HIS A 43 23.19 -22.83 39.67
CA HIS A 43 23.54 -24.11 39.05
C HIS A 43 24.76 -23.95 38.11
N ASP A 44 24.59 -24.32 36.85
CA ASP A 44 25.64 -24.36 35.83
C ASP A 44 25.81 -23.05 35.03
N GLN A 45 25.13 -21.98 35.41
CA GLN A 45 25.09 -20.66 34.76
C GLN A 45 24.56 -20.69 33.36
N LYS A 46 23.86 -21.76 32.97
CA LYS A 46 23.19 -21.88 31.67
C LYS A 46 21.77 -21.40 31.76
N ILE A 47 21.34 -20.67 30.72
CA ILE A 47 20.03 -20.12 30.60
C ILE A 47 19.55 -20.26 29.17
N PHE A 48 18.28 -20.52 28.98
CA PHE A 48 17.66 -20.54 27.64
C PHE A 48 17.07 -19.18 27.31
N LEU A 49 17.49 -18.61 26.20
CA LEU A 49 17.07 -17.30 25.74
C LEU A 49 16.19 -17.46 24.46
N VAL A 50 14.94 -17.07 24.56
CA VAL A 50 13.97 -17.20 23.48
C VAL A 50 13.30 -15.85 23.20
N THR A 51 13.15 -15.50 21.93
CA THR A 51 12.55 -14.22 21.53
C THR A 51 11.02 -14.29 21.57
N GLN A 52 10.37 -13.23 22.01
CA GLN A 52 8.90 -13.06 21.90
C GLN A 52 8.52 -12.68 20.49
N LYS A 53 7.40 -13.23 19.98
CA LYS A 53 6.83 -12.84 18.68
C LYS A 53 6.33 -11.39 18.71
N ASP A 54 5.64 -11.02 19.79
CA ASP A 54 5.20 -9.64 20.04
C ASP A 54 6.00 -9.03 21.21
N PRO A 55 6.84 -8.01 20.97
CA PRO A 55 7.64 -7.37 22.02
C PRO A 55 6.81 -6.65 23.10
N GLU A 56 5.58 -6.25 22.81
CA GLU A 56 4.74 -5.49 23.74
C GLU A 56 4.06 -6.38 24.80
N MET A 57 4.01 -7.68 24.58
CA MET A 57 3.36 -8.62 25.50
C MET A 57 4.11 -8.74 26.83
N GLU A 58 3.42 -8.51 27.95
CA GLU A 58 4.04 -8.54 29.26
C GLU A 58 4.25 -9.95 29.81
N SER A 59 3.33 -10.88 29.58
CA SER A 59 3.36 -12.24 30.09
C SER A 59 3.18 -13.25 28.96
N PRO A 60 4.24 -13.54 28.17
CA PRO A 60 4.14 -14.44 27.03
C PRO A 60 3.95 -15.89 27.47
N LYS A 61 3.06 -16.59 26.75
CA LYS A 61 2.86 -18.05 26.84
C LYS A 61 3.68 -18.76 25.78
N LEU A 62 3.66 -20.08 25.76
CA LEU A 62 4.38 -20.89 24.78
C LEU A 62 4.08 -20.49 23.32
N SER A 63 2.83 -20.19 23.00
CA SER A 63 2.41 -19.74 21.65
C SER A 63 3.01 -18.42 21.20
N ASP A 64 3.38 -17.57 22.17
CA ASP A 64 3.84 -16.20 21.93
C ASP A 64 5.37 -16.14 21.83
N LEU A 65 6.04 -17.29 21.96
CA LEU A 65 7.47 -17.44 21.83
C LEU A 65 7.81 -18.08 20.48
N TYR A 66 9.01 -17.77 19.99
CA TYR A 66 9.56 -18.51 18.85
C TYR A 66 9.96 -19.93 19.28
N GLN A 67 9.91 -20.87 18.36
CA GLN A 67 10.25 -22.27 18.67
C GLN A 67 11.74 -22.50 18.85
N VAL A 68 12.58 -21.69 18.21
CA VAL A 68 14.03 -21.81 18.30
C VAL A 68 14.60 -20.66 19.11
N GLY A 69 15.37 -21.00 20.11
CA GLY A 69 16.11 -20.09 20.97
C GLY A 69 17.58 -20.48 21.09
N THR A 70 18.28 -19.81 21.97
CA THR A 70 19.72 -20.02 22.22
C THR A 70 19.96 -20.40 23.68
N VAL A 71 20.67 -21.49 23.92
CA VAL A 71 21.27 -21.78 25.21
C VAL A 71 22.48 -20.88 25.38
N ALA A 72 22.50 -20.08 26.43
CA ALA A 72 23.53 -19.10 26.69
C ALA A 72 24.15 -19.32 28.04
N TYR A 73 25.41 -18.90 28.19
CA TYR A 73 26.14 -18.89 29.44
C TYR A 73 26.17 -17.49 30.04
N ILE A 74 25.82 -17.36 31.32
CA ILE A 74 25.84 -16.07 32.03
C ILE A 74 27.28 -15.80 32.48
N LYS A 75 27.95 -14.83 31.87
CA LYS A 75 29.34 -14.43 32.20
C LYS A 75 29.39 -13.48 33.40
N GLN A 76 28.43 -12.55 33.47
CA GLN A 76 28.44 -11.53 34.53
C GLN A 76 27.03 -11.00 34.78
N VAL A 77 26.72 -10.74 36.03
CA VAL A 77 25.48 -10.07 36.45
C VAL A 77 25.83 -8.85 37.28
N VAL A 78 25.33 -7.70 36.92
CA VAL A 78 25.53 -6.42 37.63
C VAL A 78 24.19 -5.88 38.08
N LYS A 79 24.05 -5.63 39.36
CA LYS A 79 22.85 -5.02 39.92
C LYS A 79 22.90 -3.49 39.73
N LEU A 80 21.89 -2.94 39.08
CA LEU A 80 21.72 -1.50 38.86
C LEU A 80 20.64 -0.92 39.80
N PRO A 81 20.56 0.41 39.98
CA PRO A 81 19.48 1.03 40.74
C PRO A 81 18.11 0.67 40.20
N GLN A 82 17.06 0.69 41.05
CA GLN A 82 15.65 0.39 40.69
C GLN A 82 15.41 -1.09 40.35
N ASP A 83 16.05 -2.02 41.01
CA ASP A 83 15.95 -3.47 40.84
C ASP A 83 16.16 -3.96 39.38
N LEU A 84 16.93 -3.23 38.61
CA LEU A 84 17.33 -3.58 37.25
C LEU A 84 18.61 -4.44 37.31
N LEU A 85 18.61 -5.59 36.61
CA LEU A 85 19.82 -6.42 36.45
C LEU A 85 20.36 -6.24 35.03
N ARG A 86 21.65 -5.91 34.92
CA ARG A 86 22.41 -5.99 33.66
C ARG A 86 23.14 -7.29 33.60
N VAL A 87 22.83 -8.09 32.59
CA VAL A 87 23.37 -9.44 32.43
C VAL A 87 24.20 -9.50 31.14
N LEU A 88 25.43 -9.96 31.28
CA LEU A 88 26.30 -10.30 30.15
C LEU A 88 26.18 -11.77 29.87
N VAL A 89 25.76 -12.13 28.66
CA VAL A 89 25.62 -13.52 28.25
C VAL A 89 26.46 -13.80 27.00
N GLU A 90 26.84 -15.06 26.86
CA GLU A 90 27.42 -15.62 25.64
C GLU A 90 26.50 -16.72 25.12
N GLY A 91 26.01 -16.58 23.88
CA GLY A 91 25.28 -17.64 23.22
C GLY A 91 26.16 -18.84 22.93
N ILE A 92 25.72 -20.05 23.28
CA ILE A 92 26.48 -21.27 23.08
C ILE A 92 25.96 -22.06 21.90
N GLU A 93 24.72 -22.52 21.99
CA GLU A 93 24.11 -23.46 21.04
C GLU A 93 22.66 -23.14 20.78
N ARG A 94 22.19 -23.55 19.60
CA ARG A 94 20.77 -23.50 19.26
C ARG A 94 19.99 -24.59 19.92
N ALA A 95 18.80 -24.29 20.41
CA ALA A 95 17.91 -25.29 20.96
C ALA A 95 16.46 -25.03 20.57
N GLU A 96 15.74 -26.10 20.35
CA GLU A 96 14.28 -26.05 20.12
C GLU A 96 13.56 -26.02 21.47
N LEU A 97 12.56 -25.15 21.59
CA LEU A 97 11.66 -25.07 22.73
C LEU A 97 10.55 -26.10 22.55
N LEU A 98 10.57 -27.16 23.34
CA LEU A 98 9.57 -28.24 23.30
C LEU A 98 8.34 -27.89 24.14
N SER A 99 8.55 -27.46 25.38
CA SER A 99 7.49 -27.14 26.32
C SER A 99 7.98 -26.17 27.40
N LEU A 100 7.05 -25.56 28.13
CA LEU A 100 7.34 -24.86 29.38
C LEU A 100 7.00 -25.78 30.54
N ASP A 101 8.04 -26.30 31.22
CA ASP A 101 7.91 -27.15 32.40
C ASP A 101 7.33 -26.37 33.58
N GLN A 102 7.61 -25.05 33.63
CA GLN A 102 7.16 -24.16 34.68
C GLN A 102 7.01 -22.74 34.15
N GLU A 103 5.92 -22.07 34.54
CA GLU A 103 5.70 -20.66 34.21
C GLU A 103 5.90 -19.73 35.43
N GLU A 104 5.70 -20.22 36.64
CA GLU A 104 5.91 -19.48 37.89
C GLU A 104 6.76 -20.31 38.90
N PRO A 105 7.66 -19.67 39.68
CA PRO A 105 7.97 -18.25 39.83
C PRO A 105 8.84 -17.66 38.70
N PHE A 106 9.35 -18.46 37.79
CA PHE A 106 10.11 -18.08 36.59
C PHE A 106 9.88 -19.13 35.49
N LEU A 107 10.15 -18.74 34.24
CA LEU A 107 10.00 -19.66 33.12
C LEU A 107 11.09 -20.72 33.14
N LYS A 108 10.68 -21.98 33.01
CA LYS A 108 11.57 -23.14 32.89
C LYS A 108 11.20 -23.88 31.62
N ALA A 109 12.12 -23.94 30.70
CA ALA A 109 11.88 -24.49 29.37
C ALA A 109 12.53 -25.87 29.23
N GLU A 110 11.76 -26.78 28.68
CA GLU A 110 12.23 -28.06 28.18
C GLU A 110 12.75 -27.83 26.76
N THR A 111 14.06 -28.07 26.57
CA THR A 111 14.74 -27.74 25.31
C THR A 111 15.45 -28.95 24.75
N ALA A 112 15.47 -29.09 23.43
CA ALA A 112 16.26 -30.06 22.70
C ALA A 112 17.34 -29.34 21.88
N LEU A 113 18.59 -29.77 22.05
CA LEU A 113 19.70 -29.24 21.25
C LEU A 113 19.63 -29.77 19.84
N PHE A 114 19.91 -28.93 18.84
CA PHE A 114 20.02 -29.38 17.47
C PHE A 114 21.30 -30.21 17.28
N GLU A 115 21.19 -31.32 16.52
CA GLU A 115 22.37 -32.08 16.14
C GLU A 115 23.25 -31.24 15.20
N PRO A 116 24.58 -31.35 15.31
CA PRO A 116 25.48 -30.72 14.34
C PRO A 116 25.15 -31.18 12.92
N ASP A 117 25.16 -30.25 11.98
CA ASP A 117 24.93 -30.56 10.59
C ASP A 117 25.99 -31.53 10.07
N SER A 118 25.60 -32.79 9.86
CA SER A 118 26.48 -33.88 9.39
C SER A 118 26.48 -34.01 7.86
N THR A 119 25.81 -33.12 7.16
CA THR A 119 25.67 -33.13 5.71
C THR A 119 27.03 -32.91 5.04
N LYS A 120 27.45 -33.86 4.20
CA LYS A 120 28.69 -33.72 3.43
C LYS A 120 28.43 -32.90 2.19
N TYR A 121 28.68 -31.62 2.26
CA TYR A 121 28.62 -30.73 1.09
C TYR A 121 29.82 -30.97 0.17
N THR A 122 29.62 -30.80 -1.14
CA THR A 122 30.72 -30.90 -2.11
C THR A 122 31.69 -29.73 -1.91
N LYS A 123 32.98 -29.96 -2.13
CA LYS A 123 34.00 -28.90 -2.02
C LYS A 123 33.65 -27.67 -2.87
N SER A 124 33.08 -27.91 -4.06
CA SER A 124 32.67 -26.83 -4.96
C SER A 124 31.52 -26.00 -4.43
N LEU A 125 30.54 -26.64 -3.75
CA LEU A 125 29.40 -25.93 -3.15
C LEU A 125 29.85 -25.08 -1.95
N ASN A 126 30.65 -25.66 -1.06
CA ASN A 126 31.22 -24.91 0.07
C ASN A 126 32.03 -23.69 -0.39
N GLU A 127 32.86 -23.85 -1.39
CA GLU A 127 33.67 -22.79 -1.96
C GLU A 127 32.79 -21.69 -2.61
N ALA A 128 31.72 -22.10 -3.30
CA ALA A 128 30.78 -21.14 -3.90
C ALA A 128 30.03 -20.34 -2.85
N MET A 129 29.50 -21.00 -1.82
CA MET A 129 28.83 -20.32 -0.69
C MET A 129 29.79 -19.38 0.05
N PHE A 130 31.02 -19.84 0.29
CA PHE A 130 32.05 -19.05 0.97
C PHE A 130 32.34 -17.76 0.23
N ARG A 131 32.64 -17.84 -1.07
CA ARG A 131 32.92 -16.67 -1.89
C ARG A 131 31.74 -15.73 -1.98
N SER A 132 30.54 -16.28 -2.10
CA SER A 132 29.32 -15.49 -2.16
C SER A 132 29.09 -14.67 -0.88
N ILE A 133 29.21 -15.29 0.30
CA ILE A 133 29.06 -14.56 1.58
C ILE A 133 30.19 -13.54 1.77
N GLN A 134 31.41 -13.87 1.41
CA GLN A 134 32.54 -12.97 1.50
C GLN A 134 32.33 -11.72 0.62
N GLU A 135 31.88 -11.89 -0.60
CA GLU A 135 31.56 -10.78 -1.51
C GLU A 135 30.39 -9.92 -1.00
N LEU A 136 29.29 -10.56 -0.57
CA LEU A 136 28.14 -9.85 -0.02
C LEU A 136 28.50 -9.06 1.24
N PHE A 137 29.28 -9.67 2.15
CA PHE A 137 29.72 -8.99 3.36
C PHE A 137 30.66 -7.81 3.05
N GLN A 138 31.57 -7.98 2.10
CA GLN A 138 32.45 -6.90 1.66
C GLN A 138 31.67 -5.74 1.08
N ARG A 139 30.69 -6.02 0.21
CA ARG A 139 29.78 -5.01 -0.34
C ARG A 139 28.96 -4.33 0.75
N TYR A 140 28.42 -5.09 1.70
CA TYR A 140 27.71 -4.54 2.85
C TYR A 140 28.58 -3.58 3.66
N CYS A 141 29.83 -3.95 3.94
CA CYS A 141 30.76 -3.08 4.66
C CYS A 141 31.06 -1.77 3.93
N MET A 142 31.17 -1.83 2.58
CA MET A 142 31.42 -0.65 1.75
C MET A 142 30.22 0.31 1.74
N GLU A 143 29.00 -0.22 1.65
CA GLU A 143 27.78 0.58 1.53
C GLU A 143 27.27 1.09 2.89
N SER A 144 27.36 0.28 3.95
CA SER A 144 26.80 0.62 5.26
C SER A 144 27.69 1.54 6.10
N GLY A 145 29.00 1.40 5.99
CA GLY A 145 29.97 2.10 6.84
C GLY A 145 29.84 1.84 8.35
N LYS A 146 28.98 0.90 8.77
CA LYS A 146 28.66 0.63 10.19
C LYS A 146 29.64 -0.33 10.87
N ILE A 147 30.44 -1.06 10.11
CA ILE A 147 31.43 -2.02 10.61
C ILE A 147 32.83 -1.42 10.47
N SER A 148 33.63 -1.47 11.53
CA SER A 148 35.00 -0.95 11.49
C SER A 148 35.90 -1.77 10.53
N LYS A 149 36.82 -1.12 9.86
CA LYS A 149 37.70 -1.77 8.89
C LYS A 149 38.48 -2.94 9.48
N ASP A 150 38.92 -2.79 10.74
CA ASP A 150 39.69 -3.85 11.45
C ASP A 150 38.82 -5.08 11.74
N LEU A 151 37.55 -4.88 12.11
CA LEU A 151 36.62 -5.98 12.35
C LEU A 151 36.22 -6.67 11.02
N ALA A 152 35.96 -5.88 9.97
CA ALA A 152 35.68 -6.42 8.66
C ALA A 152 36.85 -7.28 8.12
N ALA A 153 38.11 -6.81 8.30
CA ALA A 153 39.28 -7.55 7.87
C ALA A 153 39.45 -8.88 8.66
N LYS A 154 39.15 -8.86 9.96
CA LYS A 154 39.18 -10.09 10.79
C LYS A 154 38.16 -11.12 10.32
N ILE A 155 36.94 -10.69 10.02
CA ILE A 155 35.86 -11.59 9.55
C ILE A 155 36.19 -12.14 8.16
N LEU A 156 36.70 -11.30 7.25
CA LEU A 156 37.05 -11.71 5.88
C LEU A 156 38.25 -12.67 5.82
N ASN A 157 39.07 -12.77 6.86
CA ASN A 157 40.21 -13.70 6.99
C ASN A 157 39.81 -15.07 7.57
N ILE A 158 38.53 -15.31 7.86
CA ILE A 158 38.06 -16.61 8.31
C ILE A 158 38.05 -17.56 7.10
N GLU A 159 38.59 -18.76 7.29
CA GLU A 159 38.71 -19.76 6.21
C GLU A 159 37.58 -20.79 6.19
N ASP A 160 36.85 -20.93 7.30
CA ASP A 160 35.74 -21.85 7.42
C ASP A 160 34.40 -21.16 7.14
N ILE A 161 33.58 -21.79 6.30
CA ILE A 161 32.27 -21.22 5.87
C ILE A 161 31.27 -21.09 7.02
N ASP A 162 31.22 -22.07 7.92
CA ASP A 162 30.29 -22.05 9.05
C ASP A 162 30.67 -20.95 10.05
N GLN A 163 31.94 -20.79 10.32
CA GLN A 163 32.47 -19.71 11.14
C GLN A 163 32.25 -18.35 10.47
N LEU A 164 32.44 -18.25 9.15
CA LEU A 164 32.20 -17.00 8.40
C LEU A 164 30.71 -16.57 8.50
N ILE A 165 29.80 -17.48 8.24
CA ILE A 165 28.34 -17.20 8.34
C ILE A 165 27.99 -16.79 9.76
N THR A 166 28.50 -17.47 10.77
CA THR A 166 28.25 -17.16 12.18
C THR A 166 28.78 -15.76 12.54
N GLN A 167 30.05 -15.48 12.24
CA GLN A 167 30.65 -14.18 12.56
C GLN A 167 30.03 -13.01 11.79
N VAL A 168 29.64 -13.20 10.54
CA VAL A 168 28.87 -12.18 9.79
C VAL A 168 27.53 -11.94 10.45
N SER A 169 26.78 -13.00 10.81
CA SER A 169 25.46 -12.90 11.44
C SER A 169 25.48 -12.21 12.82
N VAL A 170 26.52 -12.42 13.59
CA VAL A 170 26.72 -11.83 14.92
C VAL A 170 27.07 -10.34 14.81
N ASN A 171 27.95 -9.97 13.88
CA ASN A 171 28.55 -8.63 13.83
C ASN A 171 27.81 -7.64 12.92
N VAL A 172 26.97 -8.12 12.00
CA VAL A 172 26.10 -7.23 11.20
C VAL A 172 24.92 -6.77 12.07
N PRO A 173 24.62 -5.46 12.14
CA PRO A 173 23.51 -4.92 12.93
C PRO A 173 22.15 -5.18 12.25
N LEU A 174 21.68 -6.42 12.38
CA LEU A 174 20.39 -6.88 11.85
C LEU A 174 19.25 -6.67 12.85
N SER A 175 18.03 -6.53 12.34
CA SER A 175 16.81 -6.56 13.16
C SER A 175 16.68 -7.91 13.90
N TYR A 176 15.95 -7.91 15.02
CA TYR A 176 15.74 -9.14 15.78
C TYR A 176 14.99 -10.21 14.95
N GLN A 177 14.06 -9.79 14.08
CA GLN A 177 13.36 -10.71 13.17
C GLN A 177 14.31 -11.38 12.18
N ASN A 178 15.26 -10.62 11.61
CA ASN A 178 16.26 -11.17 10.71
C ASN A 178 17.24 -12.10 11.44
N LYS A 179 17.66 -11.75 12.66
CA LYS A 179 18.46 -12.65 13.50
C LYS A 179 17.70 -13.91 13.86
N GLN A 180 16.38 -13.82 14.10
CA GLN A 180 15.55 -14.98 14.39
C GLN A 180 15.47 -15.94 13.20
N LYS A 181 15.30 -15.43 11.98
CA LYS A 181 15.33 -16.26 10.76
C LYS A 181 16.65 -17.01 10.60
N ILE A 182 17.77 -16.36 10.91
CA ILE A 182 19.10 -17.02 10.88
C ILE A 182 19.21 -18.07 12.00
N LEU A 183 18.63 -17.82 13.16
CA LEU A 183 18.62 -18.76 14.28
C LEU A 183 17.80 -20.02 13.97
N GLU A 184 16.67 -19.86 13.28
CA GLU A 184 15.79 -20.96 12.86
C GLU A 184 16.35 -21.81 11.73
N ALA A 185 17.24 -21.26 10.93
CA ALA A 185 17.94 -21.99 9.87
C ALA A 185 18.97 -22.95 10.49
N VAL A 186 18.71 -24.25 10.43
CA VAL A 186 19.51 -25.27 11.13
C VAL A 186 20.67 -25.76 10.27
N SER A 187 20.43 -26.09 8.97
CA SER A 187 21.49 -26.55 8.07
C SER A 187 22.41 -25.40 7.65
N LEU A 188 23.62 -25.74 7.23
CA LEU A 188 24.58 -24.75 6.73
C LEU A 188 24.04 -24.06 5.46
N GLU A 189 23.37 -24.81 4.59
CA GLU A 189 22.78 -24.30 3.36
C GLU A 189 21.64 -23.33 3.64
N ASP A 190 20.70 -23.68 4.53
CA ASP A 190 19.62 -22.77 4.94
C ASP A 190 20.15 -21.47 5.55
N ARG A 191 21.20 -21.57 6.41
CA ARG A 191 21.82 -20.40 7.01
C ARG A 191 22.50 -19.50 5.98
N TYR A 192 23.13 -20.12 4.98
CA TYR A 192 23.71 -19.39 3.85
C TYR A 192 22.62 -18.64 3.06
N GLU A 193 21.54 -19.34 2.66
CA GLU A 193 20.47 -18.74 1.87
C GLU A 193 19.79 -17.56 2.59
N VAL A 194 19.45 -17.78 3.87
CA VAL A 194 18.81 -16.73 4.69
C VAL A 194 19.73 -15.54 4.87
N LEU A 195 21.02 -15.76 5.19
CA LEU A 195 21.98 -14.67 5.39
C LEU A 195 22.25 -13.92 4.07
N ALA A 196 22.43 -14.62 2.96
CA ALA A 196 22.66 -14.03 1.65
C ALA A 196 21.47 -13.16 1.20
N ALA A 197 20.25 -13.64 1.41
CA ALA A 197 19.04 -12.87 1.12
C ALA A 197 18.94 -11.61 1.97
N ILE A 198 19.22 -11.71 3.27
CA ILE A 198 19.22 -10.57 4.20
C ILE A 198 20.28 -9.54 3.79
N LEU A 199 21.52 -9.97 3.54
CA LEU A 199 22.61 -9.04 3.15
C LEU A 199 22.29 -8.35 1.82
N THR A 200 21.75 -9.08 0.84
CA THR A 200 21.34 -8.50 -0.45
C THR A 200 20.30 -7.41 -0.26
N ASN A 201 19.26 -7.67 0.52
CA ASN A 201 18.24 -6.68 0.81
C ASN A 201 18.79 -5.45 1.55
N GLU A 202 19.64 -5.64 2.55
CA GLU A 202 20.26 -4.53 3.28
C GLU A 202 21.15 -3.66 2.37
N ILE A 203 21.91 -4.28 1.46
CA ILE A 203 22.73 -3.56 0.46
C ILE A 203 21.83 -2.71 -0.46
N GLU A 204 20.74 -3.27 -0.96
CA GLU A 204 19.79 -2.53 -1.81
C GLU A 204 19.19 -1.32 -1.07
N VAL A 205 18.81 -1.48 0.19
CA VAL A 205 18.29 -0.39 1.03
C VAL A 205 19.32 0.73 1.19
N PHE A 206 20.62 0.37 1.44
CA PHE A 206 21.68 1.38 1.52
C PHE A 206 21.93 2.10 0.20
N GLN A 207 21.91 1.38 -0.92
CA GLN A 207 22.11 1.99 -2.26
C GLN A 207 21.00 2.98 -2.58
N VAL A 208 19.75 2.60 -2.34
CA VAL A 208 18.60 3.52 -2.50
C VAL A 208 18.72 4.73 -1.57
N GLY A 209 19.16 4.50 -0.32
CA GLY A 209 19.41 5.56 0.65
C GLY A 209 20.49 6.54 0.21
N HIS A 210 21.62 6.05 -0.31
CA HIS A 210 22.72 6.87 -0.85
C HIS A 210 22.28 7.67 -2.08
N ASP A 211 21.51 7.09 -2.99
CA ASP A 211 20.99 7.79 -4.16
C ASP A 211 19.99 8.89 -3.79
N LEU A 212 19.16 8.63 -2.77
CA LEU A 212 18.25 9.63 -2.21
C LEU A 212 19.04 10.79 -1.56
N GLN A 213 20.07 10.47 -0.75
CA GLN A 213 20.94 11.47 -0.14
C GLN A 213 21.73 12.28 -1.18
N ARG A 214 22.21 11.62 -2.25
CA ARG A 214 22.90 12.30 -3.35
C ARG A 214 21.98 13.27 -4.08
N LYS A 215 20.71 12.87 -4.34
CA LYS A 215 19.68 13.73 -4.92
C LYS A 215 19.30 14.89 -3.98
N LEU A 216 19.18 14.62 -2.67
CA LEU A 216 18.94 15.64 -1.65
C LEU A 216 20.14 16.61 -1.56
N LYS A 217 21.37 16.08 -1.48
CA LYS A 217 22.59 16.88 -1.39
C LYS A 217 22.74 17.78 -2.62
N SER A 218 22.49 17.26 -3.84
CA SER A 218 22.54 18.07 -5.06
C SER A 218 21.48 19.18 -5.10
N ARG A 219 20.30 18.95 -4.49
CA ARG A 219 19.29 20.01 -4.31
C ARG A 219 19.68 21.01 -3.22
N VAL A 220 20.26 20.53 -2.11
CA VAL A 220 20.75 21.38 -1.02
C VAL A 220 21.96 22.20 -1.51
N ASP A 221 22.93 21.59 -2.20
CA ASP A 221 24.10 22.28 -2.74
C ASP A 221 23.69 23.35 -3.77
N LYS A 222 22.67 23.09 -4.60
CA LYS A 222 22.11 24.08 -5.53
C LYS A 222 21.45 25.23 -4.75
N ASN A 223 20.63 24.93 -3.75
CA ASN A 223 20.00 25.93 -2.90
C ASN A 223 21.02 26.70 -2.07
N GLN A 224 22.06 26.01 -1.57
CA GLN A 224 23.13 26.63 -0.79
C GLN A 224 24.03 27.50 -1.66
N ARG A 225 24.28 27.10 -2.90
CA ARG A 225 25.00 27.91 -3.89
C ARG A 225 24.20 29.13 -4.31
N ASP A 226 22.89 28.98 -4.54
CA ASP A 226 21.98 30.11 -4.79
C ASP A 226 21.88 31.02 -3.56
N TYR A 227 21.89 30.45 -2.35
CA TYR A 227 21.94 31.21 -1.10
C TYR A 227 23.26 31.97 -0.95
N ILE A 228 24.41 31.31 -1.15
CA ILE A 228 25.74 31.95 -1.09
C ILE A 228 25.87 33.05 -2.14
N LEU A 229 25.39 32.82 -3.36
CA LEU A 229 25.39 33.83 -4.43
C LEU A 229 24.47 35.02 -4.06
N ARG A 230 23.34 34.76 -3.41
CA ARG A 230 22.45 35.81 -2.88
C ARG A 230 23.08 36.56 -1.71
N GLU A 231 23.78 35.83 -0.82
CA GLU A 231 24.52 36.44 0.30
C GLU A 231 25.75 37.27 -0.21
N GLN A 232 26.46 36.77 -1.19
CA GLN A 232 27.54 37.55 -1.84
C GLN A 232 26.99 38.80 -2.56
N LEU A 233 25.85 38.67 -3.25
CA LEU A 233 25.14 39.81 -3.84
C LEU A 233 24.67 40.81 -2.74
N LYS A 234 24.28 40.30 -1.59
CA LYS A 234 23.84 41.11 -0.43
C LYS A 234 25.02 41.85 0.18
N VAL A 235 26.17 41.19 0.41
CA VAL A 235 27.40 41.84 0.92
C VAL A 235 27.93 42.85 -0.09
N ILE A 236 27.89 42.58 -1.40
CA ILE A 236 28.26 43.53 -2.42
C ILE A 236 27.30 44.73 -2.47
N ARG A 237 25.98 44.49 -2.26
CA ARG A 237 24.99 45.58 -2.15
C ARG A 237 25.16 46.40 -0.85
N GLU A 238 25.48 45.74 0.29
CA GLU A 238 25.83 46.42 1.53
C GLU A 238 27.09 47.26 1.41
N GLU A 239 28.15 46.80 0.70
CA GLU A 239 29.36 47.57 0.39
C GLU A 239 29.12 48.70 -0.61
N LEU A 240 28.13 48.53 -1.49
CA LEU A 240 27.69 49.57 -2.43
C LEU A 240 26.70 50.57 -1.85
N GLY A 241 26.26 50.37 -0.57
CA GLY A 241 25.34 51.27 0.13
C GLY A 241 23.87 51.12 -0.33
N GLU A 242 23.52 50.03 -0.98
CA GLU A 242 22.15 49.73 -1.43
C GLU A 242 21.43 48.86 -0.40
N GLU A 243 20.31 49.38 0.11
CA GLU A 243 19.27 48.77 0.96
C GLU A 243 19.60 48.63 2.47
N SER A 244 19.26 49.66 3.22
CA SER A 244 19.00 49.55 4.66
C SER A 244 17.68 48.74 4.89
N THR A 245 17.56 48.01 6.04
CA THR A 245 16.30 47.38 6.46
C THR A 245 15.11 48.33 6.43
N SER A 246 15.37 49.64 6.44
CA SER A 246 14.38 50.72 6.31
C SER A 246 13.77 50.76 4.91
N ASP A 247 14.56 50.58 3.85
CA ASP A 247 14.08 50.67 2.46
C ASP A 247 13.28 49.43 2.08
N THR A 248 13.72 48.25 2.51
CA THR A 248 12.96 46.98 2.36
C THR A 248 11.65 47.04 3.15
N ALA A 249 11.63 47.64 4.35
CA ALA A 249 10.41 47.79 5.12
C ALA A 249 9.41 48.75 4.44
N GLU A 250 9.88 49.81 3.81
CA GLU A 250 9.02 50.74 3.04
C GLU A 250 8.47 50.03 1.77
N GLU A 251 9.27 49.22 1.10
CA GLU A 251 8.81 48.40 -0.04
C GLU A 251 7.71 47.44 0.38
N TYR A 252 7.88 46.73 1.53
CA TYR A 252 6.84 45.86 2.07
C TYR A 252 5.57 46.63 2.41
N ARG A 253 5.66 47.85 3.00
CA ARG A 253 4.50 48.67 3.27
C ARG A 253 3.75 49.10 2.02
N GLN A 254 4.47 49.44 0.96
CA GLN A 254 3.84 49.71 -0.32
C GLN A 254 3.06 48.50 -0.84
N LYS A 255 3.67 47.32 -0.80
CA LYS A 255 3.02 46.04 -1.21
C LYS A 255 1.78 45.76 -0.34
N VAL A 256 1.80 46.04 0.98
CA VAL A 256 0.62 45.90 1.87
C VAL A 256 -0.48 46.91 1.46
N GLY A 257 -0.12 48.13 1.02
CA GLY A 257 -1.09 49.09 0.53
C GLY A 257 -1.84 48.61 -0.71
N GLU A 258 -1.16 47.93 -1.64
CA GLU A 258 -1.70 47.38 -2.88
C GLU A 258 -2.40 46.04 -2.68
N LEU A 259 -2.16 45.35 -1.55
CA LEU A 259 -2.70 44.04 -1.25
C LEU A 259 -4.22 44.07 -1.08
N GLN A 260 -4.94 43.27 -1.82
CA GLN A 260 -6.36 43.03 -1.60
C GLN A 260 -6.53 42.00 -0.46
N ALA A 261 -6.70 42.50 0.75
CA ALA A 261 -6.81 41.67 1.94
C ALA A 261 -7.63 42.43 3.03
N SER A 262 -8.15 41.68 4.00
CA SER A 262 -8.88 42.22 5.15
C SER A 262 -7.98 43.12 5.99
N GLN A 263 -8.61 44.01 6.79
CA GLN A 263 -7.86 44.90 7.69
C GLN A 263 -7.03 44.11 8.70
N GLU A 264 -7.53 42.97 9.17
CA GLU A 264 -6.81 42.10 10.13
C GLU A 264 -5.47 41.60 9.56
N VAL A 265 -5.44 41.21 8.28
CA VAL A 265 -4.23 40.80 7.56
C VAL A 265 -3.25 41.93 7.42
N LYS A 266 -3.75 43.13 7.02
CA LYS A 266 -2.92 44.32 6.86
C LYS A 266 -2.31 44.79 8.19
N ASP A 267 -3.08 44.75 9.25
CA ASP A 267 -2.63 45.12 10.61
C ASP A 267 -1.54 44.14 11.09
N LYS A 268 -1.72 42.83 10.84
CA LYS A 268 -0.72 41.82 11.17
C LYS A 268 0.58 42.04 10.37
N LEU A 269 0.48 42.26 9.06
CA LEU A 269 1.62 42.54 8.20
C LEU A 269 2.37 43.79 8.64
N ASN A 270 1.66 44.91 8.91
CA ASN A 270 2.29 46.15 9.37
C ASN A 270 3.02 45.97 10.71
N LYS A 271 2.43 45.20 11.65
CA LYS A 271 3.07 44.88 12.93
C LYS A 271 4.36 44.09 12.74
N GLU A 272 4.37 43.12 11.84
CA GLU A 272 5.59 42.32 11.58
C GLU A 272 6.64 43.12 10.78
N ILE A 273 6.22 44.04 9.90
CA ILE A 273 7.11 44.97 9.19
C ILE A 273 7.75 45.95 10.18
N ASP A 274 6.98 46.49 11.17
CA ASP A 274 7.52 47.34 12.21
C ASP A 274 8.56 46.60 13.05
N ARG A 275 8.30 45.32 13.36
CA ARG A 275 9.26 44.47 14.04
C ARG A 275 10.51 44.23 13.18
N PHE A 276 10.35 43.97 11.89
CA PHE A 276 11.45 43.78 10.93
C PHE A 276 12.33 45.05 10.86
N LYS A 277 11.72 46.25 10.80
CA LYS A 277 12.42 47.52 10.77
C LYS A 277 13.24 47.80 12.05
N SER A 278 12.80 47.27 13.20
CA SER A 278 13.49 47.41 14.49
C SER A 278 14.64 46.42 14.70
N MET A 279 14.81 45.43 13.82
CA MET A 279 15.83 44.39 13.93
C MET A 279 17.11 44.76 13.16
N ASN A 280 18.25 44.26 13.65
CA ASN A 280 19.51 44.37 12.90
C ASN A 280 19.48 43.44 11.68
N SER A 281 19.86 43.94 10.51
CA SER A 281 19.87 43.20 9.24
C SER A 281 20.73 41.93 9.22
N SER A 282 21.69 41.81 10.13
CA SER A 282 22.58 40.67 10.26
C SER A 282 22.08 39.52 11.15
N ALA A 283 20.91 39.66 11.77
CA ALA A 283 20.36 38.64 12.65
C ALA A 283 19.65 37.53 11.84
N ALA A 284 19.89 36.27 12.15
CA ALA A 284 19.20 35.13 11.53
C ALA A 284 17.65 35.27 11.66
N GLU A 285 17.16 35.92 12.73
CA GLU A 285 15.75 36.20 12.92
C GLU A 285 15.19 37.18 11.88
N SER A 286 15.99 38.11 11.35
CA SER A 286 15.59 39.04 10.29
C SER A 286 15.25 38.30 8.99
N SER A 287 16.07 37.29 8.61
CA SER A 287 15.79 36.46 7.45
C SER A 287 14.51 35.63 7.61
N VAL A 288 14.27 35.08 8.82
CA VAL A 288 13.04 34.32 9.10
C VAL A 288 11.82 35.23 8.99
N LEU A 289 11.89 36.45 9.54
CA LEU A 289 10.81 37.41 9.50
C LEU A 289 10.54 37.94 8.09
N SER A 290 11.60 38.21 7.29
CA SER A 290 11.48 38.57 5.88
C SER A 290 10.74 37.49 5.10
N THR A 291 11.16 36.20 5.23
CA THR A 291 10.47 35.06 4.58
C THR A 291 9.02 34.96 5.01
N TYR A 292 8.73 35.20 6.29
CA TYR A 292 7.36 35.22 6.81
C TYR A 292 6.50 36.32 6.17
N ILE A 293 7.00 37.55 6.12
CA ILE A 293 6.32 38.70 5.49
C ILE A 293 6.10 38.43 4.01
N GLU A 294 7.12 37.93 3.28
CA GLU A 294 7.02 37.57 1.88
C GLU A 294 5.98 36.46 1.64
N THR A 295 5.92 35.48 2.51
CA THR A 295 4.90 34.41 2.44
C THR A 295 3.49 35.01 2.59
N LEU A 296 3.27 35.88 3.56
CA LEU A 296 1.97 36.52 3.76
C LEU A 296 1.57 37.44 2.59
N LEU A 297 2.54 38.16 2.00
CA LEU A 297 2.31 38.99 0.82
C LEU A 297 2.01 38.18 -0.45
N ALA A 298 2.55 36.97 -0.54
CA ALA A 298 2.33 36.07 -1.69
C ALA A 298 0.97 35.36 -1.63
N LEU A 299 0.29 35.33 -0.47
CA LEU A 299 -1.01 34.70 -0.34
C LEU A 299 -2.11 35.50 -1.06
N PRO A 300 -3.00 34.84 -1.79
CA PRO A 300 -4.10 35.47 -2.51
C PRO A 300 -5.30 35.68 -1.60
N TRP A 301 -5.25 36.63 -0.67
CA TRP A 301 -6.29 36.85 0.36
C TRP A 301 -7.70 37.06 -0.22
N ASP A 302 -7.87 38.05 -1.11
CA ASP A 302 -9.16 38.39 -1.74
C ASP A 302 -9.10 38.36 -3.28
N LYS A 303 -8.02 37.81 -3.84
CA LYS A 303 -7.86 37.71 -5.28
C LYS A 303 -8.61 36.48 -5.82
N LYS A 304 -9.68 36.70 -6.56
CA LYS A 304 -10.54 35.63 -7.08
C LYS A 304 -10.38 35.47 -8.60
N SER A 305 -10.55 34.22 -9.08
CA SER A 305 -10.78 33.95 -10.48
C SER A 305 -12.27 34.09 -10.81
N GLU A 306 -12.59 34.52 -12.04
CA GLU A 306 -13.97 34.53 -12.52
C GLU A 306 -14.42 33.13 -12.89
N ASP A 307 -15.41 32.60 -12.19
CA ASP A 307 -15.96 31.28 -12.43
C ASP A 307 -16.84 31.28 -13.69
N SER A 308 -16.65 30.30 -14.56
CA SER A 308 -17.56 30.03 -15.66
C SER A 308 -18.83 29.38 -15.14
N THR A 309 -19.98 29.89 -15.60
CA THR A 309 -21.29 29.31 -15.25
C THR A 309 -21.99 28.63 -16.46
N ASP A 310 -21.25 28.39 -17.53
CA ASP A 310 -21.78 27.77 -18.75
C ASP A 310 -21.77 26.24 -18.65
N LEU A 311 -22.91 25.68 -18.28
CA LEU A 311 -23.11 24.24 -18.14
C LEU A 311 -22.96 23.48 -19.47
N LYS A 312 -23.25 24.10 -20.63
CA LYS A 312 -23.06 23.43 -21.92
C LYS A 312 -21.59 23.24 -22.22
N LYS A 313 -20.83 24.31 -22.06
CA LYS A 313 -19.37 24.24 -22.22
C LYS A 313 -18.73 23.28 -21.21
N ALA A 314 -19.23 23.22 -19.97
CA ALA A 314 -18.78 22.27 -18.99
C ALA A 314 -19.00 20.83 -19.44
N TRP A 315 -20.17 20.51 -19.99
CA TRP A 315 -20.42 19.19 -20.54
C TRP A 315 -19.49 18.85 -21.70
N GLU A 316 -19.29 19.78 -22.64
CA GLU A 316 -18.38 19.58 -23.78
C GLU A 316 -16.93 19.26 -23.31
N ILE A 317 -16.41 19.99 -22.32
CA ILE A 317 -15.08 19.74 -21.75
C ILE A 317 -14.99 18.36 -21.08
N LEU A 318 -16.04 17.96 -20.36
CA LEU A 318 -16.09 16.64 -19.73
C LEU A 318 -16.18 15.52 -20.76
N GLU A 319 -16.96 15.71 -21.84
CA GLU A 319 -17.07 14.75 -22.94
C GLU A 319 -15.77 14.62 -23.74
N GLU A 320 -15.13 15.74 -24.06
CA GLU A 320 -13.87 15.75 -24.81
C GLU A 320 -12.72 15.15 -23.99
N GLY A 321 -12.70 15.38 -22.66
CA GLY A 321 -11.65 14.90 -21.76
C GLY A 321 -11.78 13.43 -21.36
N HIS A 322 -12.99 12.86 -21.40
CA HIS A 322 -13.26 11.53 -20.81
C HIS A 322 -14.26 10.76 -21.66
N TYR A 323 -13.85 9.58 -22.10
CA TYR A 323 -14.76 8.65 -22.78
C TYR A 323 -15.57 7.86 -21.74
N GLY A 324 -16.85 7.64 -21.97
CA GLY A 324 -17.74 6.93 -21.04
C GLY A 324 -18.04 7.73 -19.77
N LEU A 325 -18.12 7.05 -18.62
CA LEU A 325 -18.37 7.64 -17.30
C LEU A 325 -19.63 8.52 -17.25
N LYS A 326 -20.72 8.09 -17.91
CA LYS A 326 -21.92 8.88 -18.08
C LYS A 326 -22.53 9.33 -16.76
N ASP A 327 -22.73 8.39 -15.83
CA ASP A 327 -23.31 8.66 -14.52
C ASP A 327 -22.47 9.64 -13.69
N VAL A 328 -21.12 9.48 -13.77
CA VAL A 328 -20.19 10.38 -13.10
C VAL A 328 -20.29 11.80 -13.65
N LYS A 329 -20.36 11.94 -14.98
CA LYS A 329 -20.52 13.24 -15.65
C LYS A 329 -21.87 13.88 -15.29
N GLU A 330 -22.96 13.12 -15.30
CA GLU A 330 -24.29 13.60 -14.90
C GLU A 330 -24.29 14.10 -13.46
N ARG A 331 -23.76 13.34 -12.51
CA ARG A 331 -23.62 13.76 -11.12
C ARG A 331 -22.79 15.03 -10.95
N ILE A 332 -21.68 15.13 -11.67
CA ILE A 332 -20.86 16.35 -11.69
C ILE A 332 -21.69 17.54 -12.26
N MET A 333 -22.45 17.34 -13.32
CA MET A 333 -23.29 18.39 -13.89
C MET A 333 -24.42 18.82 -12.95
N GLU A 334 -25.03 17.89 -12.23
CA GLU A 334 -26.01 18.19 -11.18
C GLU A 334 -25.39 19.07 -10.08
N PHE A 335 -24.21 18.69 -9.61
CA PHE A 335 -23.43 19.46 -8.64
C PHE A 335 -23.11 20.89 -9.15
N LEU A 336 -22.65 21.01 -10.40
CA LEU A 336 -22.36 22.31 -11.01
C LEU A 336 -23.64 23.17 -11.17
N ALA A 337 -24.78 22.54 -11.48
CA ALA A 337 -26.05 23.23 -11.58
C ALA A 337 -26.53 23.79 -10.23
N VAL A 338 -26.42 22.98 -9.16
CA VAL A 338 -26.73 23.42 -7.79
C VAL A 338 -25.81 24.57 -7.38
N ARG A 339 -24.50 24.44 -7.62
CA ARG A 339 -23.53 25.50 -7.31
C ARG A 339 -23.87 26.82 -8.03
N LYS A 340 -24.30 26.75 -9.29
CA LYS A 340 -24.75 27.91 -10.05
C LYS A 340 -25.99 28.57 -9.44
N LEU A 341 -26.96 27.78 -9.00
CA LEU A 341 -28.22 28.27 -8.42
C LEU A 341 -27.97 28.88 -7.02
N THR A 342 -27.05 28.34 -6.25
CA THR A 342 -26.72 28.80 -4.89
C THR A 342 -25.73 29.95 -4.87
N GLY A 343 -25.19 30.38 -6.00
CA GLY A 343 -24.21 31.45 -6.10
C GLY A 343 -22.85 31.10 -5.52
N GLY A 344 -22.49 29.81 -5.49
CA GLY A 344 -21.19 29.35 -5.02
C GLY A 344 -21.08 29.09 -3.52
N GLY A 345 -22.19 29.14 -2.78
CA GLY A 345 -22.25 28.88 -1.35
C GLY A 345 -21.94 27.44 -0.95
N LYS A 346 -22.35 27.05 0.26
CA LYS A 346 -22.11 25.74 0.90
C LYS A 346 -22.41 24.55 -0.06
N SER A 347 -21.43 24.17 -0.85
CA SER A 347 -21.55 22.99 -1.74
C SER A 347 -20.98 21.76 -1.02
N PRO A 348 -21.61 20.59 -1.14
CA PRO A 348 -21.02 19.36 -0.62
C PRO A 348 -19.67 19.11 -1.31
N ILE A 349 -18.80 18.34 -0.64
CA ILE A 349 -17.50 17.98 -1.15
C ILE A 349 -17.67 16.73 -2.01
N LEU A 350 -17.27 16.79 -3.28
CA LEU A 350 -17.29 15.61 -4.13
C LEU A 350 -16.13 14.68 -3.79
N CYS A 351 -16.42 13.40 -3.55
CA CYS A 351 -15.42 12.37 -3.36
C CYS A 351 -15.52 11.32 -4.48
N LEU A 352 -14.50 11.25 -5.32
CA LEU A 352 -14.42 10.29 -6.42
C LEU A 352 -13.72 9.02 -5.91
N VAL A 353 -14.49 7.94 -5.75
CA VAL A 353 -14.00 6.66 -5.23
C VAL A 353 -13.96 5.61 -6.33
N GLY A 354 -12.89 4.83 -6.40
CA GLY A 354 -12.80 3.72 -7.36
C GLY A 354 -11.38 3.25 -7.63
N PRO A 355 -11.18 2.23 -8.46
CA PRO A 355 -9.89 1.63 -8.72
C PRO A 355 -8.84 2.63 -9.25
N PRO A 356 -7.55 2.35 -9.07
CA PRO A 356 -6.50 3.20 -9.59
C PRO A 356 -6.49 3.22 -11.13
N GLY A 357 -6.27 4.41 -11.71
CA GLY A 357 -6.17 4.57 -13.16
C GLY A 357 -7.51 4.73 -13.90
N THR A 358 -8.61 4.93 -13.18
CA THR A 358 -9.96 5.21 -13.75
C THR A 358 -10.24 6.70 -14.03
N GLY A 359 -9.22 7.55 -13.98
CA GLY A 359 -9.36 8.95 -14.40
C GLY A 359 -9.81 9.93 -13.31
N LYS A 360 -9.90 9.53 -12.04
CA LYS A 360 -10.34 10.39 -10.92
C LYS A 360 -9.66 11.77 -10.89
N THR A 361 -8.34 11.78 -10.93
CA THR A 361 -7.53 13.01 -10.92
C THR A 361 -7.73 13.85 -12.20
N SER A 362 -7.91 13.20 -13.35
CA SER A 362 -8.14 13.92 -14.61
C SER A 362 -9.55 14.53 -14.69
N ILE A 363 -10.56 13.85 -14.15
CA ILE A 363 -11.93 14.40 -14.04
C ILE A 363 -11.92 15.67 -13.20
N ALA A 364 -11.26 15.67 -12.02
CA ALA A 364 -11.15 16.86 -11.19
C ALA A 364 -10.47 18.04 -11.93
N LYS A 365 -9.47 17.75 -12.77
CA LYS A 365 -8.82 18.75 -13.62
C LYS A 365 -9.80 19.31 -14.68
N SER A 366 -10.57 18.44 -15.34
CA SER A 366 -11.56 18.86 -16.33
C SER A 366 -12.68 19.67 -15.68
N VAL A 367 -13.09 19.36 -14.45
CA VAL A 367 -14.03 20.19 -13.68
C VAL A 367 -13.46 21.59 -13.42
N ALA A 368 -12.18 21.69 -13.05
CA ALA A 368 -11.53 22.98 -12.86
C ALA A 368 -11.50 23.79 -14.17
N GLU A 369 -11.19 23.15 -15.29
CA GLU A 369 -11.17 23.77 -16.61
C GLU A 369 -12.58 24.23 -17.03
N ALA A 370 -13.60 23.39 -16.80
CA ALA A 370 -15.00 23.70 -17.08
C ALA A 370 -15.50 24.93 -16.31
N LEU A 371 -15.08 25.09 -15.06
CA LEU A 371 -15.39 26.22 -14.19
C LEU A 371 -14.46 27.42 -14.38
N ASN A 372 -13.43 27.33 -15.22
CA ASN A 372 -12.35 28.31 -15.34
C ASN A 372 -11.63 28.59 -14.02
N LYS A 373 -11.58 27.60 -13.12
CA LYS A 373 -10.89 27.69 -11.82
C LYS A 373 -9.42 27.32 -11.95
N LYS A 374 -8.58 27.96 -11.14
CA LYS A 374 -7.19 27.49 -10.96
C LYS A 374 -7.20 26.14 -10.25
N TYR A 375 -6.43 25.20 -10.78
CA TYR A 375 -6.36 23.83 -10.25
C TYR A 375 -5.08 23.62 -9.46
N VAL A 376 -5.22 23.10 -8.25
CA VAL A 376 -4.09 22.66 -7.41
C VAL A 376 -4.37 21.27 -6.86
N ARG A 377 -3.31 20.45 -6.78
CA ARG A 377 -3.40 19.08 -6.26
C ARG A 377 -2.60 18.96 -4.97
N ILE A 378 -3.23 18.44 -3.93
CA ILE A 378 -2.62 18.09 -2.66
C ILE A 378 -2.65 16.57 -2.52
N CYS A 379 -1.47 15.94 -2.50
CA CYS A 379 -1.39 14.49 -2.28
C CYS A 379 -1.36 14.21 -0.78
N LEU A 380 -2.38 13.54 -0.26
CA LEU A 380 -2.52 13.16 1.15
C LEU A 380 -1.91 11.80 1.47
N GLY A 381 -1.56 11.02 0.44
CA GLY A 381 -0.90 9.73 0.63
C GLY A 381 0.45 9.86 1.31
N GLY A 382 0.55 9.31 2.53
CA GLY A 382 1.78 9.36 3.34
C GLY A 382 1.88 10.54 4.30
N VAL A 383 0.88 11.41 4.37
CA VAL A 383 0.77 12.47 5.39
C VAL A 383 0.40 11.82 6.73
N ARG A 384 1.21 12.09 7.75
CA ARG A 384 1.05 11.49 9.09
C ARG A 384 0.95 12.51 10.21
N ASP A 385 1.38 13.74 9.95
CA ASP A 385 1.44 14.81 10.95
C ASP A 385 0.41 15.90 10.61
N GLU A 386 -0.40 16.28 11.61
CA GLU A 386 -1.34 17.41 11.50
C GLU A 386 -0.64 18.69 11.02
N ALA A 387 0.61 18.88 11.43
CA ALA A 387 1.41 20.04 11.06
C ALA A 387 1.70 20.12 9.55
N GLU A 388 1.64 19.00 8.81
CA GLU A 388 1.71 19.07 7.35
C GLU A 388 0.49 19.76 6.73
N ILE A 389 -0.68 19.67 7.35
CA ILE A 389 -1.91 20.32 6.88
C ILE A 389 -2.00 21.77 7.38
N ARG A 390 -1.73 21.99 8.67
CA ARG A 390 -1.89 23.27 9.37
C ARG A 390 -0.62 24.08 9.50
N GLY A 391 0.52 23.61 9.02
CA GLY A 391 1.81 24.29 9.16
C GLY A 391 2.44 24.18 10.54
N HIS A 392 3.70 24.56 10.62
CA HIS A 392 4.46 24.62 11.87
C HIS A 392 4.48 26.05 12.40
N ARG A 393 4.47 26.20 13.73
CA ARG A 393 4.59 27.53 14.35
C ARG A 393 5.88 28.22 13.90
N LYS A 394 5.78 29.46 13.44
CA LYS A 394 6.90 30.26 12.88
C LYS A 394 8.12 30.39 13.79
N THR A 395 8.01 30.06 15.06
CA THR A 395 9.11 30.14 16.06
C THR A 395 10.10 28.96 15.90
N TYR A 396 9.78 27.93 15.15
CA TYR A 396 10.67 26.79 14.94
C TYR A 396 11.59 27.04 13.74
N VAL A 397 12.86 26.62 13.85
CA VAL A 397 13.80 26.65 12.73
C VAL A 397 13.32 25.71 11.62
N GLY A 398 13.13 26.26 10.42
CA GLY A 398 12.60 25.50 9.30
C GLY A 398 11.06 25.41 9.26
N ALA A 399 10.36 26.25 10.06
CA ALA A 399 8.90 26.34 9.97
C ALA A 399 8.44 26.76 8.57
N MET A 400 7.35 26.15 8.12
CA MET A 400 6.73 26.43 6.83
C MET A 400 5.21 26.36 6.95
N PRO A 401 4.47 27.03 6.05
CA PRO A 401 3.01 26.93 6.02
C PRO A 401 2.55 25.52 5.73
N GLY A 402 1.33 25.20 6.09
CA GLY A 402 0.69 23.93 5.78
C GLY A 402 0.38 23.78 4.29
N ARG A 403 0.15 22.56 3.88
CA ARG A 403 -0.12 22.20 2.46
C ARG A 403 -1.33 22.91 1.88
N ILE A 404 -2.34 23.22 2.70
CA ILE A 404 -3.53 23.99 2.26
C ILE A 404 -3.13 25.42 1.90
N THR A 405 -2.41 26.10 2.77
CA THR A 405 -1.90 27.45 2.55
C THR A 405 -0.91 27.51 1.39
N GLU A 406 -0.02 26.52 1.29
CA GLU A 406 0.91 26.42 0.17
C GLU A 406 0.16 26.25 -1.16
N ALA A 407 -0.89 25.43 -1.19
CA ALA A 407 -1.75 25.24 -2.35
C ALA A 407 -2.47 26.54 -2.76
N LEU A 408 -2.95 27.34 -1.81
CA LEU A 408 -3.51 28.67 -2.11
C LEU A 408 -2.46 29.58 -2.75
N SER A 409 -1.26 29.62 -2.19
CA SER A 409 -0.15 30.40 -2.76
C SER A 409 0.19 29.97 -4.18
N GLN A 410 0.25 28.67 -4.44
CA GLN A 410 0.50 28.10 -5.78
C GLN A 410 -0.63 28.45 -6.77
N ALA A 411 -1.87 28.41 -6.32
CA ALA A 411 -3.02 28.78 -7.14
C ALA A 411 -3.03 30.26 -7.53
N GLY A 412 -2.55 31.13 -6.66
CA GLY A 412 -2.53 32.58 -6.81
C GLY A 412 -3.93 33.22 -6.80
N VAL A 413 -4.95 32.49 -6.33
CA VAL A 413 -6.34 32.92 -6.17
C VAL A 413 -6.93 32.29 -4.89
N SER A 414 -7.91 32.97 -4.27
CA SER A 414 -8.55 32.50 -3.03
C SER A 414 -9.67 31.47 -3.27
N ASN A 415 -10.14 31.33 -4.51
CA ASN A 415 -11.22 30.42 -4.90
C ASN A 415 -10.80 29.32 -5.88
N PRO A 416 -9.64 28.63 -5.69
CA PRO A 416 -9.21 27.58 -6.58
C PRO A 416 -10.08 26.32 -6.48
N LEU A 417 -9.87 25.36 -7.37
CA LEU A 417 -10.22 23.98 -7.15
C LEU A 417 -9.02 23.27 -6.54
N MET A 418 -9.20 22.73 -5.32
CA MET A 418 -8.21 21.93 -4.63
C MET A 418 -8.58 20.45 -4.70
N LEU A 419 -7.71 19.65 -5.32
CA LEU A 419 -7.85 18.21 -5.33
C LEU A 419 -7.10 17.61 -4.14
N LEU A 420 -7.84 16.97 -3.23
CA LEU A 420 -7.31 16.16 -2.13
C LEU A 420 -7.16 14.72 -2.61
N ASP A 421 -5.96 14.37 -3.07
CA ASP A 421 -5.73 13.08 -3.70
C ASP A 421 -5.27 12.03 -2.68
N GLU A 422 -5.80 10.81 -2.79
CA GLU A 422 -5.54 9.67 -1.92
C GLU A 422 -5.92 9.91 -0.44
N ILE A 423 -7.14 10.42 -0.19
CA ILE A 423 -7.64 10.68 1.17
C ILE A 423 -7.81 9.40 2.01
N ASP A 424 -8.01 8.27 1.36
CA ASP A 424 -8.07 6.92 1.95
C ASP A 424 -6.75 6.45 2.57
N LYS A 425 -5.64 7.13 2.27
CA LYS A 425 -4.30 6.80 2.80
C LYS A 425 -3.84 7.71 3.92
N THR A 426 -4.73 8.51 4.47
CA THR A 426 -4.46 9.29 5.66
C THR A 426 -4.48 8.38 6.88
N SER A 427 -3.44 8.40 7.69
CA SER A 427 -3.34 7.61 8.91
C SER A 427 -3.33 8.52 10.14
N SER A 428 -3.97 8.07 11.21
CA SER A 428 -3.83 8.67 12.54
C SER A 428 -2.67 7.97 13.25
N ASP A 429 -1.61 8.72 13.55
CA ASP A 429 -0.48 8.25 14.34
C ASP A 429 -0.40 9.01 15.68
N TYR A 430 0.44 8.55 16.60
CA TYR A 430 0.73 9.16 17.91
C TYR A 430 1.11 10.65 17.86
N LYS A 431 1.37 11.23 16.67
CA LYS A 431 1.81 12.62 16.48
C LYS A 431 0.72 13.61 16.08
N GLY A 432 -0.51 13.14 15.94
CA GLY A 432 -1.64 14.01 15.58
C GLY A 432 -2.67 13.29 14.70
N ASP A 433 -3.88 13.85 14.67
CA ASP A 433 -4.96 13.32 13.84
C ASP A 433 -5.11 14.17 12.57
N THR A 434 -4.51 13.72 11.49
CA THR A 434 -4.62 14.36 10.17
C THR A 434 -6.09 14.50 9.73
N SER A 435 -6.95 13.57 10.15
CA SER A 435 -8.38 13.61 9.84
C SER A 435 -9.08 14.76 10.55
N ALA A 436 -8.69 15.08 11.80
CA ALA A 436 -9.23 16.22 12.53
C ALA A 436 -8.86 17.56 11.85
N ALA A 437 -7.63 17.68 11.36
CA ALA A 437 -7.21 18.85 10.60
C ALA A 437 -8.00 19.01 9.29
N LEU A 438 -8.21 17.92 8.58
CA LEU A 438 -9.01 17.91 7.35
C LEU A 438 -10.50 18.22 7.61
N LEU A 439 -11.04 17.80 8.76
CA LEU A 439 -12.42 18.14 9.13
C LEU A 439 -12.62 19.66 9.24
N GLU A 440 -11.67 20.40 9.82
CA GLU A 440 -11.75 21.88 9.88
C GLU A 440 -11.69 22.50 8.47
N VAL A 441 -10.82 21.98 7.60
CA VAL A 441 -10.69 22.46 6.21
C VAL A 441 -11.97 22.22 5.42
N LEU A 442 -12.61 21.08 5.63
CA LEU A 442 -13.73 20.60 4.84
C LEU A 442 -15.10 20.95 5.43
N ASP A 443 -15.16 21.40 6.67
CA ASP A 443 -16.43 21.81 7.32
C ASP A 443 -16.84 23.21 6.87
N PRO A 444 -17.96 23.40 6.15
CA PRO A 444 -18.41 24.72 5.70
C PRO A 444 -18.74 25.69 6.84
N GLU A 445 -18.88 25.20 8.06
CA GLU A 445 -19.14 26.05 9.24
C GLU A 445 -17.85 26.60 9.85
N GLN A 446 -16.71 25.93 9.63
CA GLN A 446 -15.41 26.24 10.22
C GLN A 446 -14.40 26.77 9.20
N ASN A 447 -14.47 26.34 7.94
CA ASN A 447 -13.47 26.62 6.92
C ASN A 447 -13.35 28.09 6.51
N ASN A 448 -14.33 28.93 6.84
CA ASN A 448 -14.26 30.38 6.64
C ASN A 448 -13.24 31.09 7.55
N ARG A 449 -12.72 30.38 8.54
CA ARG A 449 -11.70 30.86 9.48
C ARG A 449 -10.61 29.81 9.73
N PHE A 450 -10.18 29.14 8.69
CA PHE A 450 -9.10 28.17 8.78
C PHE A 450 -7.83 28.80 9.33
N ASN A 451 -7.23 28.20 10.35
CA ASN A 451 -6.07 28.73 11.03
C ASN A 451 -4.82 27.89 10.77
N ASP A 452 -3.96 28.39 9.90
CA ASP A 452 -2.62 27.83 9.70
C ASP A 452 -1.67 28.35 10.80
N HIS A 453 -0.95 27.45 11.44
CA HIS A 453 -0.06 27.77 12.57
C HIS A 453 1.15 28.62 12.17
N TYR A 454 1.58 28.57 10.91
CA TYR A 454 2.64 29.42 10.39
C TYR A 454 2.11 30.82 10.08
N VAL A 455 0.97 30.91 9.41
CA VAL A 455 0.38 32.18 8.96
C VAL A 455 -0.18 33.00 10.12
N GLU A 456 -0.76 32.34 11.12
CA GLU A 456 -1.35 32.96 12.33
C GLU A 456 -2.46 34.01 12.04
N VAL A 457 -3.01 34.01 10.84
CA VAL A 457 -4.16 34.83 10.43
C VAL A 457 -5.19 33.90 9.79
N PRO A 458 -6.47 34.01 10.16
CA PRO A 458 -7.52 33.19 9.58
C PRO A 458 -7.61 33.36 8.06
N GLN A 459 -7.70 32.24 7.36
CA GLN A 459 -7.88 32.16 5.92
C GLN A 459 -9.30 31.70 5.60
N ASP A 460 -9.95 32.36 4.66
CA ASP A 460 -11.30 31.98 4.22
C ASP A 460 -11.20 30.95 3.08
N LEU A 461 -11.57 29.71 3.39
CA LEU A 461 -11.62 28.60 2.43
C LEU A 461 -13.04 28.33 1.90
N SER A 462 -14.04 29.16 2.27
CA SER A 462 -15.45 28.89 1.93
C SER A 462 -15.75 28.89 0.42
N GLU A 463 -14.93 29.59 -0.36
CA GLU A 463 -15.07 29.65 -1.82
C GLU A 463 -14.15 28.66 -2.56
N VAL A 464 -13.30 27.96 -1.84
CA VAL A 464 -12.47 26.88 -2.40
C VAL A 464 -13.39 25.71 -2.78
N LEU A 465 -13.22 25.20 -3.98
CA LEU A 465 -13.90 23.97 -4.40
C LEU A 465 -13.02 22.78 -4.07
N PHE A 466 -13.39 22.00 -3.07
CA PHE A 466 -12.71 20.77 -2.72
C PHE A 466 -13.29 19.59 -3.50
N ILE A 467 -12.40 18.80 -4.10
CA ILE A 467 -12.71 17.48 -4.65
C ILE A 467 -11.74 16.50 -4.01
N ALA A 468 -12.24 15.41 -3.45
CA ALA A 468 -11.41 14.34 -2.90
C ALA A 468 -11.34 13.14 -3.86
N THR A 469 -10.26 12.37 -3.79
CA THR A 469 -10.17 11.07 -4.46
C THR A 469 -9.76 9.99 -3.47
N ALA A 470 -10.33 8.80 -3.63
CA ALA A 470 -9.98 7.61 -2.87
C ALA A 470 -9.97 6.38 -3.77
N ASN A 471 -9.26 5.34 -3.37
CA ASN A 471 -9.34 4.06 -4.06
C ASN A 471 -10.32 3.12 -3.38
N ASP A 472 -10.53 3.29 -2.08
CA ASP A 472 -11.38 2.46 -1.24
C ASP A 472 -12.18 3.34 -0.28
N MET A 473 -13.49 3.14 -0.25
CA MET A 473 -14.41 3.91 0.60
C MET A 473 -14.28 3.52 2.06
N ASP A 474 -14.07 2.24 2.35
CA ASP A 474 -14.01 1.72 3.73
C ASP A 474 -12.79 2.22 4.50
N SER A 475 -11.76 2.63 3.78
CA SER A 475 -10.54 3.21 4.36
C SER A 475 -10.66 4.70 4.70
N ILE A 476 -11.75 5.37 4.30
CA ILE A 476 -11.99 6.78 4.61
C ILE A 476 -12.59 6.87 6.02
N PRO A 477 -12.04 7.73 6.91
CA PRO A 477 -12.64 7.96 8.22
C PRO A 477 -14.10 8.44 8.12
N ARG A 478 -15.02 7.78 8.85
CA ARG A 478 -16.45 8.08 8.81
C ARG A 478 -16.80 9.57 8.98
N PRO A 479 -16.18 10.33 9.90
CA PRO A 479 -16.50 11.76 10.03
C PRO A 479 -16.18 12.60 8.79
N LEU A 480 -15.19 12.17 7.98
CA LEU A 480 -14.90 12.80 6.69
C LEU A 480 -15.93 12.38 5.63
N LEU A 481 -16.25 11.09 5.61
CA LEU A 481 -17.21 10.52 4.67
C LEU A 481 -18.61 11.16 4.80
N ASP A 482 -19.06 11.43 6.03
CA ASP A 482 -20.36 12.08 6.32
C ASP A 482 -20.49 13.50 5.73
N ARG A 483 -19.37 14.13 5.35
CA ARG A 483 -19.32 15.47 4.74
C ARG A 483 -19.14 15.45 3.24
N MET A 484 -19.02 14.26 2.65
CA MET A 484 -18.71 14.08 1.25
C MET A 484 -19.87 13.46 0.49
N GLU A 485 -20.08 13.94 -0.72
CA GLU A 485 -20.93 13.27 -1.70
C GLU A 485 -20.05 12.29 -2.49
N VAL A 486 -20.27 11.00 -2.27
CA VAL A 486 -19.47 9.95 -2.90
C VAL A 486 -20.01 9.67 -4.30
N ILE A 487 -19.08 9.69 -5.27
CA ILE A 487 -19.33 9.26 -6.65
C ILE A 487 -18.43 8.07 -6.92
N GLU A 488 -19.03 6.90 -7.09
CA GLU A 488 -18.28 5.68 -7.39
C GLU A 488 -17.91 5.64 -8.87
N ILE A 489 -16.64 5.41 -9.15
CA ILE A 489 -16.09 5.24 -10.49
C ILE A 489 -15.68 3.80 -10.67
N SER A 490 -16.43 3.06 -11.45
CA SER A 490 -16.14 1.68 -11.79
C SER A 490 -14.97 1.54 -12.77
N GLY A 491 -14.51 0.29 -12.94
CA GLY A 491 -13.51 -0.03 -13.96
C GLY A 491 -14.04 0.11 -15.39
N TYR A 492 -13.12 0.30 -16.32
CA TYR A 492 -13.44 0.42 -17.76
C TYR A 492 -13.62 -0.93 -18.42
N THR A 493 -14.59 -1.01 -19.36
CA THR A 493 -14.74 -2.13 -20.31
C THR A 493 -13.58 -2.18 -21.32
N GLU A 494 -13.45 -3.26 -22.08
CA GLU A 494 -12.44 -3.33 -23.16
C GLU A 494 -12.66 -2.26 -24.23
N ASN A 495 -13.91 -2.02 -24.57
CA ASN A 495 -14.29 -1.02 -25.57
C ASN A 495 -13.94 0.38 -25.10
N GLU A 496 -14.28 0.73 -23.85
CA GLU A 496 -13.89 2.01 -23.26
C GLU A 496 -12.37 2.16 -23.23
N LYS A 497 -11.63 1.13 -22.82
CA LYS A 497 -10.15 1.15 -22.83
C LYS A 497 -9.58 1.31 -24.24
N GLU A 498 -10.21 0.70 -25.26
CA GLU A 498 -9.81 0.86 -26.66
C GLU A 498 -10.02 2.30 -27.15
N HIS A 499 -11.15 2.91 -26.81
CA HIS A 499 -11.44 4.32 -27.14
C HIS A 499 -10.51 5.28 -26.40
N ILE A 500 -10.39 5.15 -25.09
CA ILE A 500 -9.47 5.95 -24.26
C ILE A 500 -8.03 5.86 -24.79
N ALA A 501 -7.61 4.66 -25.17
CA ALA A 501 -6.26 4.49 -25.71
C ALA A 501 -6.08 5.21 -27.06
N LYS A 502 -7.04 5.14 -27.95
CA LYS A 502 -6.97 5.79 -29.27
C LYS A 502 -7.04 7.32 -29.18
N GLU A 503 -7.98 7.82 -28.39
CA GLU A 503 -8.31 9.24 -28.33
C GLU A 503 -7.37 10.03 -27.43
N HIS A 504 -6.89 9.41 -26.33
CA HIS A 504 -6.11 10.11 -25.31
C HIS A 504 -4.69 9.55 -25.11
N LEU A 505 -4.54 8.21 -24.86
CA LEU A 505 -3.26 7.68 -24.42
C LEU A 505 -2.21 7.63 -25.55
N ILE A 506 -2.59 7.18 -26.74
CA ILE A 506 -1.66 7.08 -27.87
C ILE A 506 -1.18 8.47 -28.29
N PRO A 507 -2.04 9.48 -28.54
CA PRO A 507 -1.59 10.83 -28.86
C PRO A 507 -0.65 11.42 -27.81
N LYS A 508 -1.02 11.31 -26.53
CA LYS A 508 -0.21 11.76 -25.40
C LYS A 508 1.17 11.09 -25.37
N GLN A 509 1.20 9.76 -25.53
CA GLN A 509 2.47 9.02 -25.49
C GLN A 509 3.34 9.27 -26.73
N LEU A 510 2.77 9.55 -27.88
CA LEU A 510 3.53 9.99 -29.07
C LEU A 510 4.19 11.34 -28.82
N GLU A 511 3.49 12.30 -28.26
CA GLU A 511 3.99 13.62 -27.93
C GLU A 511 5.12 13.55 -26.88
N VAL A 512 4.88 12.84 -25.75
CA VAL A 512 5.86 12.69 -24.66
C VAL A 512 7.16 12.02 -25.12
N ASN A 513 7.06 11.08 -26.08
CA ASN A 513 8.24 10.37 -26.62
C ASN A 513 8.81 11.01 -27.91
N GLY A 514 8.31 12.18 -28.32
CA GLY A 514 8.83 12.92 -29.47
C GLY A 514 8.63 12.22 -30.82
N ILE A 515 7.62 11.36 -30.94
CA ILE A 515 7.35 10.64 -32.20
C ILE A 515 6.42 11.46 -33.08
N PRO A 516 6.82 11.75 -34.34
CA PRO A 516 5.99 12.50 -35.26
C PRO A 516 4.64 11.80 -35.53
N LYS A 517 3.56 12.60 -35.68
CA LYS A 517 2.24 12.06 -36.04
C LYS A 517 2.35 11.23 -37.33
N GLY A 518 1.86 9.99 -37.27
CA GLY A 518 1.86 9.05 -38.39
C GLY A 518 3.12 8.19 -38.55
N ALA A 519 4.17 8.40 -37.75
CA ALA A 519 5.36 7.54 -37.75
C ALA A 519 5.14 6.22 -37.02
N LEU A 520 4.25 6.19 -36.03
CA LEU A 520 3.84 4.97 -35.34
C LEU A 520 2.33 4.78 -35.45
N THR A 521 1.92 3.55 -35.80
CA THR A 521 0.51 3.17 -35.85
C THR A 521 0.30 1.87 -35.05
N ILE A 522 -0.55 1.90 -34.03
CA ILE A 522 -0.96 0.70 -33.28
C ILE A 522 -2.31 0.24 -33.83
N GLN A 523 -2.35 -0.95 -34.42
CA GLN A 523 -3.61 -1.48 -34.97
C GLN A 523 -4.59 -1.88 -33.85
N PRO A 524 -5.93 -1.80 -34.09
CA PRO A 524 -6.94 -2.23 -33.12
C PRO A 524 -6.74 -3.64 -32.60
N SER A 525 -6.32 -4.57 -33.49
CA SER A 525 -6.01 -5.95 -33.09
C SER A 525 -4.81 -6.08 -32.13
N ALA A 526 -3.85 -5.17 -32.22
CA ALA A 526 -2.74 -5.11 -31.26
C ALA A 526 -3.21 -4.49 -29.94
N LEU A 527 -4.00 -3.43 -30.01
CA LEU A 527 -4.51 -2.73 -28.85
C LEU A 527 -5.39 -3.64 -27.98
N ARG A 528 -6.32 -4.39 -28.56
CA ARG A 528 -7.10 -5.41 -27.85
C ARG A 528 -6.23 -6.47 -27.19
N LYS A 529 -5.19 -6.95 -27.88
CA LYS A 529 -4.23 -7.88 -27.27
C LYS A 529 -3.44 -7.25 -26.11
N ILE A 530 -3.10 -5.97 -26.20
CA ILE A 530 -2.44 -5.27 -25.08
C ILE A 530 -3.37 -5.25 -23.87
N ILE A 531 -4.62 -4.88 -24.07
CA ILE A 531 -5.63 -4.81 -23.01
C ILE A 531 -5.83 -6.19 -22.36
N THR A 532 -5.98 -7.25 -23.18
CA THR A 532 -6.36 -8.57 -22.66
C THR A 532 -5.17 -9.40 -22.15
N LEU A 533 -3.98 -9.30 -22.76
CA LEU A 533 -2.86 -10.20 -22.50
C LEU A 533 -1.66 -9.55 -21.80
N TYR A 534 -1.57 -8.21 -21.79
CA TYR A 534 -0.42 -7.51 -21.22
C TYR A 534 -0.79 -6.58 -20.08
N THR A 535 -2.09 -6.31 -19.86
CA THR A 535 -2.60 -5.54 -18.72
C THR A 535 -3.72 -6.31 -18.02
N ARG A 536 -3.74 -6.24 -16.70
CA ARG A 536 -4.81 -6.78 -15.86
C ARG A 536 -5.11 -5.72 -14.82
N GLU A 537 -6.00 -4.81 -15.17
CA GLU A 537 -6.31 -3.65 -14.36
C GLU A 537 -7.74 -3.15 -14.63
N ALA A 538 -8.38 -2.56 -13.63
CA ALA A 538 -9.68 -1.89 -13.79
C ALA A 538 -9.56 -0.61 -14.63
N GLY A 539 -8.51 0.17 -14.42
CA GLY A 539 -8.23 1.41 -15.14
C GLY A 539 -7.38 1.24 -16.40
N VAL A 540 -6.64 2.30 -16.74
CA VAL A 540 -5.80 2.37 -17.96
C VAL A 540 -4.33 2.75 -17.69
N ARG A 541 -3.88 2.75 -16.41
CA ARG A 541 -2.52 3.17 -16.06
C ARG A 541 -1.44 2.19 -16.57
N GLY A 542 -1.71 0.88 -16.50
CA GLY A 542 -0.85 -0.16 -17.08
C GLY A 542 -0.87 -0.11 -18.60
N LEU A 543 -2.03 0.12 -19.21
CA LEU A 543 -2.19 0.27 -20.65
C LEU A 543 -1.36 1.47 -21.16
N GLU A 544 -1.42 2.61 -20.47
CA GLU A 544 -0.57 3.77 -20.79
C GLU A 544 0.92 3.43 -20.73
N ARG A 545 1.36 2.71 -19.70
CA ARG A 545 2.77 2.26 -19.57
C ARG A 545 3.19 1.35 -20.71
N LYS A 546 2.30 0.43 -21.16
CA LYS A 546 2.59 -0.48 -22.28
C LYS A 546 2.63 0.27 -23.62
N ILE A 547 1.74 1.22 -23.85
CA ILE A 547 1.78 2.11 -25.00
C ILE A 547 3.08 2.92 -25.00
N GLY A 548 3.46 3.50 -23.86
CA GLY A 548 4.73 4.20 -23.70
C GLY A 548 5.96 3.31 -23.96
N GLN A 549 5.92 2.03 -23.57
CA GLN A 549 6.98 1.07 -23.88
C GLN A 549 7.10 0.83 -25.39
N ILE A 550 5.97 0.71 -26.09
CA ILE A 550 5.92 0.57 -27.55
C ILE A 550 6.51 1.84 -28.20
N CYS A 551 6.09 3.03 -27.74
CA CYS A 551 6.59 4.29 -28.24
C CYS A 551 8.11 4.42 -28.09
N ARG A 552 8.67 4.08 -26.92
CA ARG A 552 10.14 4.11 -26.71
C ARG A 552 10.90 3.17 -27.62
N LYS A 553 10.40 1.95 -27.84
CA LYS A 553 11.02 1.01 -28.79
C LYS A 553 10.91 1.50 -30.23
N ALA A 554 9.75 2.04 -30.60
CA ALA A 554 9.55 2.64 -31.92
C ALA A 554 10.46 3.85 -32.15
N ALA A 555 10.62 4.72 -31.16
CA ALA A 555 11.54 5.85 -31.24
C ALA A 555 12.99 5.39 -31.47
N ARG A 556 13.42 4.32 -30.79
CA ARG A 556 14.73 3.71 -30.99
C ARG A 556 14.90 3.19 -32.42
N GLU A 557 13.92 2.43 -32.94
CA GLU A 557 13.98 1.92 -34.31
C GLU A 557 13.98 3.01 -35.37
N ILE A 558 13.24 4.10 -35.15
CA ILE A 558 13.25 5.28 -36.04
C ILE A 558 14.65 5.90 -36.07
N MET A 559 15.31 6.02 -34.91
CA MET A 559 16.61 6.65 -34.81
C MET A 559 17.77 5.76 -35.33
N GLU A 560 17.74 4.45 -34.99
CA GLU A 560 18.79 3.50 -35.35
C GLU A 560 18.68 3.02 -36.81
N ASN A 561 17.46 2.76 -37.28
CA ASN A 561 17.23 2.11 -38.58
C ASN A 561 16.62 3.03 -39.64
N ASN A 562 16.48 4.35 -39.39
CA ASN A 562 15.85 5.33 -40.27
C ASN A 562 14.47 4.93 -40.80
N GLN A 563 13.72 4.13 -40.03
CA GLN A 563 12.37 3.71 -40.42
C GLN A 563 11.38 4.87 -40.30
N LYS A 564 10.80 5.27 -41.43
CA LYS A 564 9.85 6.40 -41.46
C LYS A 564 8.46 6.05 -40.92
N LYS A 565 8.08 4.77 -40.92
CA LYS A 565 6.77 4.30 -40.40
C LYS A 565 6.91 2.92 -39.76
N ILE A 566 6.39 2.79 -38.56
CA ILE A 566 6.31 1.56 -37.80
C ILE A 566 4.82 1.23 -37.57
N THR A 567 4.45 -0.03 -37.84
CA THR A 567 3.10 -0.52 -37.59
C THR A 567 3.13 -1.69 -36.63
N VAL A 568 2.51 -1.51 -35.46
CA VAL A 568 2.36 -2.56 -34.47
C VAL A 568 1.06 -3.31 -34.71
N LYS A 569 1.20 -4.60 -35.01
CA LYS A 569 0.11 -5.54 -35.27
C LYS A 569 0.03 -6.57 -34.14
N GLY A 570 -1.10 -7.25 -34.01
CA GLY A 570 -1.24 -8.31 -33.02
C GLY A 570 -0.26 -9.50 -33.18
N LYS A 571 0.41 -9.63 -34.35
CA LYS A 571 1.39 -10.69 -34.62
C LYS A 571 2.82 -10.34 -34.19
N ASN A 572 3.20 -9.03 -34.26
CA ASN A 572 4.56 -8.56 -33.91
C ASN A 572 4.59 -7.87 -32.53
N LEU A 573 3.54 -7.99 -31.75
CA LEU A 573 3.43 -7.35 -30.44
C LEU A 573 4.50 -7.86 -29.45
N GLU A 574 4.88 -9.13 -29.56
CA GLU A 574 5.91 -9.72 -28.71
C GLU A 574 7.29 -9.09 -28.93
N GLU A 575 7.59 -8.56 -30.09
CA GLU A 575 8.83 -7.82 -30.35
C GLU A 575 8.92 -6.54 -29.54
N PHE A 576 7.78 -5.90 -29.27
CA PHE A 576 7.70 -4.66 -28.49
C PHE A 576 7.52 -4.89 -26.99
N LEU A 577 6.70 -5.84 -26.57
CA LEU A 577 6.30 -6.02 -25.17
C LEU A 577 6.83 -7.29 -24.52
N GLY A 578 7.48 -8.19 -25.31
CA GLY A 578 7.85 -9.52 -24.87
C GLY A 578 6.66 -10.48 -24.85
N LYS A 579 6.82 -11.65 -24.25
CA LYS A 579 5.75 -12.65 -24.15
C LYS A 579 4.58 -12.14 -23.32
N ALA A 580 3.36 -12.50 -23.70
CA ALA A 580 2.16 -12.24 -22.93
C ALA A 580 2.29 -12.79 -21.50
N ARG A 581 1.89 -12.00 -20.50
CA ARG A 581 2.04 -12.35 -19.07
C ARG A 581 0.73 -12.86 -18.45
N TYR A 582 -0.39 -12.47 -19.04
CA TYR A 582 -1.71 -12.82 -18.52
C TYR A 582 -2.40 -13.75 -19.49
N SER A 583 -2.89 -14.83 -18.98
CA SER A 583 -3.92 -15.64 -19.62
C SER A 583 -5.10 -15.63 -18.66
N TYR A 584 -6.25 -15.17 -19.10
CA TYR A 584 -7.44 -15.41 -18.29
C TYR A 584 -7.61 -16.93 -18.12
N LEU A 585 -7.92 -17.34 -16.90
CA LEU A 585 -8.38 -18.70 -16.64
C LEU A 585 -9.69 -18.87 -17.43
N MET A 586 -9.54 -19.39 -18.65
CA MET A 586 -10.71 -19.67 -19.52
C MET A 586 -11.64 -20.62 -18.79
N ALA A 587 -12.93 -20.52 -19.09
CA ALA A 587 -13.89 -21.51 -18.64
C ALA A 587 -13.34 -22.92 -18.85
N ASN A 588 -13.59 -23.82 -17.91
CA ASN A 588 -13.16 -25.20 -18.04
C ASN A 588 -13.73 -25.76 -19.37
N LYS A 589 -12.98 -26.61 -20.04
CA LYS A 589 -13.39 -27.17 -21.33
C LYS A 589 -14.43 -28.26 -21.16
N LYS A 590 -14.59 -28.80 -19.96
CA LYS A 590 -15.48 -29.91 -19.63
C LYS A 590 -16.10 -29.68 -18.28
N ASP A 591 -17.26 -30.24 -18.07
CA ASP A 591 -17.90 -30.34 -16.80
C ASP A 591 -17.08 -31.28 -15.90
N GLU A 592 -16.92 -30.94 -14.64
CA GLU A 592 -16.05 -31.68 -13.69
C GLU A 592 -16.71 -31.74 -12.31
N VAL A 593 -16.51 -32.88 -11.63
CA VAL A 593 -16.98 -33.10 -10.28
C VAL A 593 -16.11 -32.32 -9.27
N GLY A 594 -16.74 -31.63 -8.32
CA GLY A 594 -16.04 -30.90 -7.27
C GLY A 594 -15.34 -29.61 -7.72
N ILE A 595 -15.53 -29.17 -8.96
CA ILE A 595 -14.92 -27.94 -9.48
C ILE A 595 -16.01 -26.94 -9.86
N ALA A 596 -16.10 -25.83 -9.12
CA ALA A 596 -17.02 -24.75 -9.41
C ALA A 596 -16.27 -23.42 -9.66
N ARG A 597 -16.90 -22.52 -10.41
CA ARG A 597 -16.30 -21.22 -10.74
C ARG A 597 -17.07 -20.10 -10.06
N GLY A 598 -16.38 -19.40 -9.19
CA GLY A 598 -16.84 -18.16 -8.56
C GLY A 598 -16.36 -16.93 -9.28
N LEU A 599 -16.90 -15.79 -8.89
CA LEU A 599 -16.51 -14.47 -9.35
C LEU A 599 -16.07 -13.62 -8.16
N ALA A 600 -14.89 -13.03 -8.28
CA ALA A 600 -14.30 -12.15 -7.28
C ALA A 600 -14.13 -10.74 -7.80
N TRP A 601 -14.14 -9.79 -6.87
CA TRP A 601 -13.71 -8.42 -7.10
C TRP A 601 -12.38 -8.18 -6.40
N THR A 602 -11.49 -7.46 -7.06
CA THR A 602 -10.19 -7.04 -6.51
C THR A 602 -9.94 -5.58 -6.86
N GLN A 603 -9.00 -4.95 -6.17
CA GLN A 603 -8.59 -3.56 -6.47
C GLN A 603 -8.09 -3.36 -7.92
N VAL A 604 -7.73 -4.42 -8.62
CA VAL A 604 -7.31 -4.38 -10.03
C VAL A 604 -8.41 -4.75 -11.02
N GLY A 605 -9.61 -5.04 -10.55
CA GLY A 605 -10.78 -5.43 -11.35
C GLY A 605 -11.37 -6.76 -10.95
N GLY A 606 -12.31 -7.26 -11.75
CA GLY A 606 -12.91 -8.57 -11.54
C GLY A 606 -12.01 -9.72 -11.94
N ASP A 607 -12.21 -10.86 -11.29
CA ASP A 607 -11.50 -12.11 -11.56
C ASP A 607 -12.41 -13.32 -11.40
N THR A 608 -12.01 -14.45 -11.99
CA THR A 608 -12.70 -15.74 -11.79
C THR A 608 -11.92 -16.58 -10.78
N LEU A 609 -12.63 -17.14 -9.81
CA LEU A 609 -12.06 -18.06 -8.85
C LEU A 609 -12.46 -19.50 -9.19
N GLN A 610 -11.49 -20.36 -9.40
CA GLN A 610 -11.73 -21.79 -9.46
C GLN A 610 -11.70 -22.34 -8.03
N ILE A 611 -12.77 -23.03 -7.64
CA ILE A 611 -12.88 -23.69 -6.34
C ILE A 611 -12.86 -25.18 -6.60
N GLU A 612 -11.88 -25.86 -6.03
CA GLU A 612 -11.66 -27.29 -6.16
C GLU A 612 -11.97 -27.96 -4.83
N VAL A 613 -12.78 -28.99 -4.87
CA VAL A 613 -13.15 -29.77 -3.67
C VAL A 613 -12.86 -31.24 -3.91
N ASN A 614 -12.17 -31.83 -2.96
CA ASN A 614 -11.93 -33.25 -2.90
C ASN A 614 -12.50 -33.85 -1.60
N VAL A 615 -13.09 -35.02 -1.70
CA VAL A 615 -13.59 -35.82 -0.58
C VAL A 615 -12.69 -37.04 -0.42
N MET A 616 -12.24 -37.30 0.80
CA MET A 616 -11.35 -38.40 1.09
C MET A 616 -11.72 -39.05 2.43
N PRO A 617 -11.45 -40.35 2.64
CA PRO A 617 -11.65 -40.96 3.96
C PRO A 617 -10.91 -40.20 5.06
N GLY A 618 -11.57 -39.91 6.17
CA GLY A 618 -11.01 -39.07 7.22
C GLY A 618 -11.79 -39.15 8.54
N LYS A 619 -11.87 -38.02 9.23
CA LYS A 619 -12.53 -37.91 10.56
C LYS A 619 -13.65 -36.88 10.60
N GLY A 620 -14.04 -36.36 9.42
CA GLY A 620 -15.07 -35.33 9.29
C GLY A 620 -14.52 -33.91 9.32
N ASP A 621 -13.22 -33.73 9.06
CA ASP A 621 -12.58 -32.40 9.04
C ASP A 621 -12.90 -31.65 7.75
N LEU A 622 -13.11 -30.32 7.89
CA LEU A 622 -13.17 -29.39 6.76
C LEU A 622 -11.81 -28.70 6.63
N VAL A 623 -11.03 -29.12 5.63
CA VAL A 623 -9.70 -28.57 5.35
C VAL A 623 -9.82 -27.45 4.32
N LEU A 624 -9.32 -26.25 4.64
CA LEU A 624 -9.38 -25.08 3.78
C LEU A 624 -7.97 -24.60 3.41
N THR A 625 -7.67 -24.50 2.11
CA THR A 625 -6.37 -24.05 1.62
C THR A 625 -6.51 -23.01 0.49
N GLY A 626 -5.49 -22.17 0.28
CA GLY A 626 -5.48 -21.11 -0.76
C GLY A 626 -5.43 -19.69 -0.21
N GLN A 627 -4.90 -19.49 1.00
CA GLN A 627 -4.82 -18.20 1.70
C GLN A 627 -6.18 -17.50 1.84
N LEU A 628 -7.14 -18.23 2.39
CA LEU A 628 -8.49 -17.73 2.64
C LEU A 628 -8.49 -16.87 3.89
N GLY A 629 -9.08 -15.67 3.80
CA GLY A 629 -9.38 -14.81 4.94
C GLY A 629 -10.48 -15.39 5.83
N ASP A 630 -10.73 -14.77 6.97
CA ASP A 630 -11.62 -15.34 7.98
C ASP A 630 -13.08 -15.32 7.52
N VAL A 631 -13.53 -14.28 6.81
CA VAL A 631 -14.90 -14.21 6.27
C VAL A 631 -15.15 -15.33 5.24
N MET A 632 -14.16 -15.64 4.41
CA MET A 632 -14.28 -16.73 3.43
C MET A 632 -14.28 -18.11 4.10
N LYS A 633 -13.53 -18.30 5.20
CA LYS A 633 -13.56 -19.52 6.00
C LYS A 633 -14.92 -19.72 6.66
N GLU A 634 -15.50 -18.65 7.25
CA GLU A 634 -16.85 -18.69 7.81
C GLU A 634 -17.90 -19.03 6.75
N SER A 635 -17.76 -18.47 5.55
CA SER A 635 -18.64 -18.76 4.42
C SER A 635 -18.55 -20.24 3.99
N ALA A 636 -17.36 -20.85 4.01
CA ALA A 636 -17.20 -22.28 3.79
C ALA A 636 -17.86 -23.13 4.87
N GLN A 637 -17.74 -22.71 6.14
CA GLN A 637 -18.41 -23.38 7.27
C GLN A 637 -19.94 -23.26 7.19
N ALA A 638 -20.48 -22.13 6.76
CA ALA A 638 -21.90 -21.95 6.49
C ALA A 638 -22.37 -22.89 5.36
N GLY A 639 -21.58 -22.99 4.29
CA GLY A 639 -21.85 -23.88 3.16
C GLY A 639 -21.94 -25.36 3.57
N ILE A 640 -20.97 -25.88 4.33
CA ILE A 640 -21.02 -27.28 4.78
C ILE A 640 -22.13 -27.51 5.77
N SER A 641 -22.46 -26.53 6.64
CA SER A 641 -23.58 -26.61 7.58
C SER A 641 -24.94 -26.72 6.84
N TYR A 642 -25.08 -25.91 5.76
CA TYR A 642 -26.24 -26.02 4.88
C TYR A 642 -26.33 -27.40 4.23
N ILE A 643 -25.24 -27.91 3.64
CA ILE A 643 -25.21 -29.24 3.01
C ILE A 643 -25.60 -30.32 4.00
N ARG A 644 -25.10 -30.28 5.23
CA ARG A 644 -25.54 -31.22 6.32
C ARG A 644 -27.02 -31.13 6.62
N SER A 645 -27.63 -29.95 6.55
CA SER A 645 -29.06 -29.76 6.81
C SER A 645 -29.95 -30.31 5.72
N VAL A 646 -29.48 -30.41 4.48
CA VAL A 646 -30.22 -30.93 3.32
C VAL A 646 -29.70 -32.31 2.86
N ALA A 647 -28.86 -32.95 3.66
CA ALA A 647 -28.23 -34.21 3.31
C ALA A 647 -29.19 -35.32 2.89
N SER A 648 -30.35 -35.38 3.56
CA SER A 648 -31.45 -36.34 3.27
C SER A 648 -32.03 -36.15 1.85
N ASP A 649 -32.05 -34.92 1.34
CA ASP A 649 -32.62 -34.63 0.02
C ASP A 649 -31.71 -35.09 -1.14
N TYR A 650 -30.46 -35.42 -0.81
CA TYR A 650 -29.43 -35.89 -1.75
C TYR A 650 -28.93 -37.30 -1.45
N ASP A 651 -29.69 -38.08 -0.63
CA ASP A 651 -29.33 -39.45 -0.23
C ASP A 651 -27.93 -39.57 0.42
N ILE A 652 -27.47 -38.51 1.13
CA ILE A 652 -26.20 -38.49 1.84
C ILE A 652 -26.43 -39.04 3.27
N SER A 653 -25.70 -40.11 3.62
CA SER A 653 -25.82 -40.70 4.96
C SER A 653 -25.21 -39.76 6.02
N PRO A 654 -25.75 -39.72 7.23
CA PRO A 654 -25.19 -38.92 8.34
C PRO A 654 -23.74 -39.31 8.69
N GLU A 655 -23.40 -40.60 8.52
CA GLU A 655 -22.06 -41.16 8.78
C GLU A 655 -21.02 -40.59 7.81
N PHE A 656 -21.43 -40.19 6.60
CA PHE A 656 -20.55 -39.63 5.58
C PHE A 656 -19.70 -38.50 6.14
N PHE A 657 -20.31 -37.60 6.90
CA PHE A 657 -19.64 -36.44 7.48
C PHE A 657 -18.75 -36.74 8.69
N GLN A 658 -18.72 -37.99 9.15
CA GLN A 658 -17.82 -38.45 10.21
C GLN A 658 -16.68 -39.31 9.69
N GLU A 659 -16.87 -39.92 8.52
CA GLU A 659 -15.94 -40.87 7.91
C GLU A 659 -15.12 -40.25 6.76
N ASN A 660 -15.48 -39.01 6.33
CA ASN A 660 -14.79 -38.35 5.21
C ASN A 660 -14.39 -36.93 5.54
N ASP A 661 -13.17 -36.59 5.20
CA ASP A 661 -12.69 -35.21 5.21
C ASP A 661 -13.01 -34.53 3.87
N ILE A 662 -13.37 -33.26 3.95
CA ILE A 662 -13.66 -32.41 2.78
C ILE A 662 -12.57 -31.36 2.68
N HIS A 663 -11.81 -31.40 1.60
CA HIS A 663 -10.73 -30.44 1.33
C HIS A 663 -11.17 -29.45 0.24
N VAL A 664 -11.33 -28.19 0.62
CA VAL A 664 -11.59 -27.10 -0.32
C VAL A 664 -10.28 -26.37 -0.60
N HIS A 665 -9.93 -26.30 -1.86
CA HIS A 665 -8.74 -25.59 -2.33
C HIS A 665 -9.13 -24.50 -3.32
N ILE A 666 -8.61 -23.28 -3.11
CA ILE A 666 -8.72 -22.20 -4.09
C ILE A 666 -7.31 -21.90 -4.60
N PRO A 667 -6.97 -22.30 -5.86
CA PRO A 667 -5.66 -22.07 -6.45
C PRO A 667 -5.22 -20.60 -6.43
N GLU A 668 -3.95 -20.31 -6.77
CA GLU A 668 -3.31 -18.99 -6.69
C GLU A 668 -3.04 -18.51 -5.24
N GLY A 669 -2.37 -19.36 -4.46
CA GLY A 669 -2.01 -19.06 -3.06
C GLY A 669 -1.12 -17.85 -2.81
N ALA A 670 -0.65 -17.15 -3.86
CA ALA A 670 0.13 -15.92 -3.70
C ALA A 670 -0.73 -14.67 -3.41
N VAL A 671 -2.06 -14.75 -3.60
CA VAL A 671 -2.98 -13.63 -3.40
C VAL A 671 -3.96 -13.98 -2.27
N PRO A 672 -3.98 -13.22 -1.17
CA PRO A 672 -4.99 -13.38 -0.14
C PRO A 672 -6.40 -13.20 -0.71
N LYS A 673 -7.33 -14.04 -0.29
CA LYS A 673 -8.72 -14.02 -0.76
C LYS A 673 -9.63 -13.92 0.45
N ASP A 674 -10.49 -12.93 0.47
CA ASP A 674 -11.47 -12.76 1.53
C ASP A 674 -12.81 -12.25 0.98
N GLY A 675 -13.88 -12.54 1.68
CA GLY A 675 -15.22 -12.07 1.35
C GLY A 675 -16.28 -13.18 1.31
N PRO A 676 -17.55 -12.86 1.58
CA PRO A 676 -18.64 -13.83 1.70
C PRO A 676 -19.21 -14.29 0.35
N SER A 677 -18.91 -13.56 -0.75
CA SER A 677 -19.56 -13.74 -2.06
C SER A 677 -19.22 -15.03 -2.81
N ALA A 678 -18.28 -15.84 -2.29
CA ALA A 678 -17.96 -17.16 -2.80
C ALA A 678 -18.77 -18.29 -2.14
N GLY A 679 -19.67 -17.98 -1.22
CA GLY A 679 -20.40 -18.97 -0.39
C GLY A 679 -21.19 -19.98 -1.23
N ILE A 680 -22.02 -19.49 -2.17
CA ILE A 680 -22.79 -20.41 -3.03
C ILE A 680 -21.87 -21.25 -3.94
N THR A 681 -20.73 -20.72 -4.34
CA THR A 681 -19.76 -21.43 -5.18
C THR A 681 -19.08 -22.56 -4.40
N MET A 682 -18.64 -22.28 -3.16
CA MET A 682 -18.05 -23.30 -2.30
C MET A 682 -19.05 -24.39 -1.94
N ALA A 683 -20.29 -24.02 -1.60
CA ALA A 683 -21.35 -24.97 -1.32
C ALA A 683 -21.68 -25.86 -2.53
N THR A 684 -21.73 -25.29 -3.74
CA THR A 684 -21.94 -26.03 -4.98
C THR A 684 -20.82 -27.01 -5.25
N ALA A 685 -19.56 -26.58 -5.13
CA ALA A 685 -18.40 -27.46 -5.33
C ALA A 685 -18.33 -28.58 -4.29
N MET A 686 -18.61 -28.28 -3.01
CA MET A 686 -18.66 -29.29 -1.94
C MET A 686 -19.76 -30.32 -2.19
N LEU A 687 -20.98 -29.86 -2.49
CA LEU A 687 -22.08 -30.80 -2.75
C LEU A 687 -21.80 -31.63 -4.00
N SER A 688 -21.31 -31.02 -5.08
CA SER A 688 -20.91 -31.75 -6.29
C SER A 688 -19.91 -32.87 -5.99
N ALA A 689 -18.87 -32.59 -5.19
CA ALA A 689 -17.86 -33.57 -4.78
C ALA A 689 -18.45 -34.70 -3.92
N ILE A 690 -19.41 -34.37 -3.04
CA ILE A 690 -20.06 -35.34 -2.15
C ILE A 690 -20.96 -36.30 -2.93
N ILE A 691 -21.79 -35.75 -3.85
CA ILE A 691 -22.76 -36.57 -4.60
C ILE A 691 -22.22 -37.12 -5.93
N GLY A 692 -20.99 -36.74 -6.31
CA GLY A 692 -20.36 -37.23 -7.56
C GLY A 692 -20.99 -36.65 -8.83
N ARG A 693 -21.69 -35.54 -8.79
CA ARG A 693 -22.30 -34.89 -9.97
C ARG A 693 -21.42 -33.75 -10.46
N GLU A 694 -21.25 -33.69 -11.79
CA GLU A 694 -20.43 -32.67 -12.44
C GLU A 694 -21.05 -31.26 -12.32
N VAL A 695 -20.21 -30.24 -12.16
CA VAL A 695 -20.59 -28.83 -12.27
C VAL A 695 -20.36 -28.37 -13.71
N ARG A 696 -21.31 -27.67 -14.27
CA ARG A 696 -21.24 -27.14 -15.63
C ARG A 696 -20.08 -26.15 -15.79
N ALA A 697 -19.24 -26.38 -16.80
CA ALA A 697 -18.07 -25.58 -17.10
C ALA A 697 -18.38 -24.17 -17.61
N ASP A 698 -19.55 -23.95 -18.18
CA ASP A 698 -20.00 -22.68 -18.79
C ASP A 698 -20.76 -21.77 -17.78
N VAL A 699 -20.88 -22.20 -16.52
CA VAL A 699 -21.56 -21.49 -15.44
C VAL A 699 -20.56 -20.91 -14.45
N ALA A 700 -20.74 -19.66 -14.08
CA ALA A 700 -20.11 -19.03 -12.93
C ALA A 700 -21.17 -18.50 -11.98
N MET A 701 -20.81 -18.30 -10.73
CA MET A 701 -21.76 -17.86 -9.72
C MET A 701 -21.12 -16.93 -8.69
N THR A 702 -21.94 -16.09 -8.09
CA THR A 702 -21.53 -15.23 -6.99
C THR A 702 -22.72 -15.01 -6.06
N GLY A 703 -22.51 -15.09 -4.76
CA GLY A 703 -23.57 -14.92 -3.76
C GLY A 703 -23.07 -15.36 -2.39
N GLU A 704 -23.56 -14.70 -1.35
CA GLU A 704 -23.37 -15.13 0.03
C GLU A 704 -24.43 -16.17 0.38
N ILE A 705 -24.04 -17.18 1.14
CA ILE A 705 -24.94 -18.26 1.58
C ILE A 705 -25.29 -18.12 3.05
N THR A 706 -26.56 -18.32 3.40
CA THR A 706 -26.98 -18.47 4.80
C THR A 706 -27.08 -19.95 5.21
N LEU A 707 -27.13 -20.23 6.51
CA LEU A 707 -27.32 -21.59 7.06
C LEU A 707 -28.60 -22.29 6.57
N ARG A 708 -29.58 -21.53 6.08
CA ARG A 708 -30.83 -22.03 5.51
C ARG A 708 -30.85 -22.08 3.98
N GLY A 709 -29.71 -21.79 3.34
CA GLY A 709 -29.58 -21.82 1.91
C GLY A 709 -30.14 -20.61 1.16
N HIS A 710 -30.49 -19.51 1.85
CA HIS A 710 -30.82 -18.27 1.16
C HIS A 710 -29.57 -17.64 0.54
N VAL A 711 -29.74 -17.04 -0.62
CA VAL A 711 -28.67 -16.34 -1.33
C VAL A 711 -28.81 -14.84 -1.12
N LEU A 712 -27.81 -14.23 -0.49
CA LEU A 712 -27.78 -12.81 -0.15
C LEU A 712 -27.06 -11.98 -1.22
N PRO A 713 -27.36 -10.68 -1.32
CA PRO A 713 -26.78 -9.78 -2.31
C PRO A 713 -25.29 -9.55 -2.09
N ILE A 714 -24.60 -9.15 -3.15
CA ILE A 714 -23.14 -8.94 -3.18
C ILE A 714 -22.79 -7.60 -3.83
N GLY A 715 -21.60 -7.09 -3.51
CA GLY A 715 -21.03 -5.91 -4.16
C GLY A 715 -20.09 -6.24 -5.33
N GLY A 716 -19.70 -5.20 -6.09
CA GLY A 716 -18.75 -5.30 -7.20
C GLY A 716 -19.27 -6.15 -8.37
N LEU A 717 -20.57 -6.10 -8.65
CA LEU A 717 -21.20 -6.97 -9.63
C LEU A 717 -20.75 -6.66 -11.06
N LYS A 718 -20.53 -5.39 -11.40
CA LYS A 718 -20.06 -4.96 -12.73
C LYS A 718 -18.73 -5.59 -13.08
N GLU A 719 -17.76 -5.51 -12.18
CA GLU A 719 -16.43 -6.10 -12.35
C GLU A 719 -16.49 -7.62 -12.45
N LYS A 720 -17.34 -8.26 -11.64
CA LYS A 720 -17.53 -9.72 -11.66
C LYS A 720 -18.10 -10.20 -13.00
N LEU A 721 -19.09 -9.49 -13.57
CA LEU A 721 -19.65 -9.83 -14.87
C LEU A 721 -18.65 -9.60 -16.00
N LEU A 722 -17.86 -8.55 -15.94
CA LEU A 722 -16.76 -8.33 -16.88
C LEU A 722 -15.75 -9.48 -16.84
N ALA A 723 -15.39 -9.96 -15.64
CA ALA A 723 -14.51 -11.13 -15.51
C ALA A 723 -15.12 -12.39 -16.09
N ALA A 724 -16.40 -12.64 -15.87
CA ALA A 724 -17.12 -13.76 -16.47
C ALA A 724 -17.11 -13.69 -18.01
N LYS A 725 -17.34 -12.50 -18.57
CA LYS A 725 -17.29 -12.25 -20.02
C LYS A 725 -15.90 -12.55 -20.60
N TYR A 726 -14.83 -12.08 -19.93
CA TYR A 726 -13.45 -12.32 -20.34
C TYR A 726 -13.06 -13.81 -20.26
N ALA A 727 -13.56 -14.51 -19.25
CA ALA A 727 -13.38 -15.95 -19.10
C ALA A 727 -14.21 -16.77 -20.07
N LYS A 728 -15.06 -16.12 -20.90
CA LYS A 728 -16.00 -16.77 -21.85
C LYS A 728 -17.05 -17.66 -21.16
N ILE A 729 -17.44 -17.30 -19.97
CA ILE A 729 -18.59 -17.89 -19.28
C ILE A 729 -19.86 -17.53 -20.07
N ARG A 730 -20.80 -18.45 -20.14
CA ARG A 730 -22.07 -18.23 -20.85
C ARG A 730 -23.20 -17.86 -19.92
N GLN A 731 -23.19 -18.37 -18.70
CA GLN A 731 -24.24 -18.16 -17.72
C GLN A 731 -23.65 -17.74 -16.38
N VAL A 732 -24.25 -16.72 -15.77
CA VAL A 732 -23.86 -16.26 -14.45
C VAL A 732 -25.08 -16.32 -13.51
N LEU A 733 -24.90 -16.97 -12.37
CA LEU A 733 -25.90 -17.01 -11.30
C LEU A 733 -25.65 -15.85 -10.34
N VAL A 734 -26.67 -15.02 -10.16
CA VAL A 734 -26.60 -13.76 -9.41
C VAL A 734 -27.74 -13.73 -8.40
N PRO A 735 -27.55 -13.22 -7.19
CA PRO A 735 -28.61 -13.06 -6.21
C PRO A 735 -29.77 -12.20 -6.77
N LYS A 736 -31.00 -12.59 -6.54
CA LYS A 736 -32.18 -11.88 -7.03
C LYS A 736 -32.25 -10.43 -6.54
N GLN A 737 -31.74 -10.17 -5.35
CA GLN A 737 -31.71 -8.84 -4.76
C GLN A 737 -30.77 -7.87 -5.50
N ASN A 738 -29.81 -8.38 -6.29
CA ASN A 738 -28.97 -7.56 -7.20
C ASN A 738 -29.63 -7.27 -8.55
N LYS A 739 -30.93 -7.57 -8.72
CA LYS A 739 -31.64 -7.25 -9.96
C LYS A 739 -31.62 -5.75 -10.33
N PRO A 740 -31.77 -4.81 -9.38
CA PRO A 740 -31.65 -3.39 -9.69
C PRO A 740 -30.28 -3.03 -10.29
N ASP A 741 -29.19 -3.57 -9.72
CA ASP A 741 -27.82 -3.32 -10.21
C ASP A 741 -27.65 -3.76 -11.67
N ILE A 742 -28.26 -4.90 -12.05
CA ILE A 742 -28.25 -5.39 -13.44
C ILE A 742 -29.05 -4.49 -14.38
N GLN A 743 -30.14 -3.91 -13.91
CA GLN A 743 -31.00 -3.05 -14.73
C GLN A 743 -30.36 -1.68 -15.03
N GLU A 744 -29.42 -1.25 -14.17
CA GLU A 744 -28.67 -0.01 -14.34
C GLU A 744 -27.37 -0.20 -15.14
N MET A 745 -26.99 -1.46 -15.47
CA MET A 745 -25.79 -1.74 -16.24
C MET A 745 -25.96 -1.52 -17.74
N ASP A 746 -24.90 -1.09 -18.39
CA ASP A 746 -24.83 -0.97 -19.84
C ASP A 746 -25.04 -2.32 -20.53
N ASP A 747 -25.83 -2.32 -21.59
CA ASP A 747 -26.11 -3.50 -22.42
C ASP A 747 -24.83 -4.20 -22.91
N GLU A 748 -23.77 -3.43 -23.15
CA GLU A 748 -22.46 -3.96 -23.57
C GLU A 748 -21.89 -4.95 -22.56
N ILE A 749 -22.11 -4.78 -21.26
CA ILE A 749 -21.62 -5.67 -20.21
C ILE A 749 -22.39 -6.99 -20.24
N LEU A 750 -23.68 -6.89 -20.43
CA LEU A 750 -24.62 -8.01 -20.40
C LEU A 750 -24.62 -8.82 -21.70
N ASP A 751 -24.21 -8.22 -22.81
CA ASP A 751 -24.20 -8.87 -24.12
C ASP A 751 -23.32 -10.13 -24.13
N GLY A 752 -23.94 -11.27 -24.53
CA GLY A 752 -23.31 -12.57 -24.55
C GLY A 752 -23.31 -13.34 -23.22
N LEU A 753 -23.87 -12.78 -22.13
CA LEU A 753 -24.04 -13.41 -20.85
C LEU A 753 -25.54 -13.72 -20.58
N LYS A 754 -25.84 -14.95 -20.19
CA LYS A 754 -27.16 -15.31 -19.65
C LYS A 754 -27.10 -15.06 -18.14
N ILE A 755 -27.83 -14.08 -17.64
CA ILE A 755 -27.95 -13.81 -16.20
C ILE A 755 -29.12 -14.59 -15.66
N SER A 756 -28.91 -15.43 -14.65
CA SER A 756 -29.96 -16.16 -13.94
C SER A 756 -29.99 -15.67 -12.49
N PHE A 757 -31.16 -15.18 -12.08
CA PHE A 757 -31.38 -14.72 -10.73
C PHE A 757 -31.78 -15.88 -9.81
N VAL A 758 -31.14 -15.97 -8.66
CA VAL A 758 -31.34 -17.04 -7.65
C VAL A 758 -31.65 -16.45 -6.28
N GLU A 759 -32.59 -17.09 -5.55
CA GLU A 759 -32.97 -16.72 -4.19
C GLU A 759 -32.46 -17.73 -3.16
N ASN A 760 -32.30 -18.98 -3.59
CA ASN A 760 -31.93 -20.07 -2.70
C ASN A 760 -30.96 -21.05 -3.38
N MET A 761 -30.30 -21.86 -2.56
CA MET A 761 -29.29 -22.82 -3.02
C MET A 761 -29.85 -23.90 -3.93
N ASN A 762 -31.13 -24.28 -3.79
CA ASN A 762 -31.74 -25.28 -4.68
C ASN A 762 -31.79 -24.79 -6.13
N GLU A 763 -32.10 -23.52 -6.34
CA GLU A 763 -32.07 -22.89 -7.66
C GLU A 763 -30.63 -22.83 -8.23
N VAL A 764 -29.66 -22.51 -7.37
CA VAL A 764 -28.24 -22.52 -7.74
C VAL A 764 -27.81 -23.91 -8.22
N LEU A 765 -28.11 -24.94 -7.43
CA LEU A 765 -27.75 -26.32 -7.73
C LEU A 765 -28.43 -26.86 -9.00
N HIS A 766 -29.71 -26.51 -9.18
CA HIS A 766 -30.46 -26.88 -10.39
C HIS A 766 -29.85 -26.30 -11.68
N GLU A 767 -29.34 -25.06 -11.63
CA GLU A 767 -28.74 -24.39 -12.80
C GLU A 767 -27.26 -24.74 -12.97
N ALA A 768 -26.53 -25.06 -11.90
CA ALA A 768 -25.09 -25.26 -11.91
C ALA A 768 -24.66 -26.73 -12.11
N LEU A 769 -25.42 -27.70 -11.60
CA LEU A 769 -25.08 -29.12 -11.76
C LEU A 769 -25.52 -29.63 -13.14
N ALA A 770 -24.69 -30.47 -13.74
CA ALA A 770 -25.03 -31.20 -14.98
C ALA A 770 -26.16 -32.21 -14.70
N ASN A 771 -27.04 -32.43 -15.67
CA ASN A 771 -28.16 -33.36 -15.57
C ASN A 771 -27.75 -34.81 -15.37
#